data_08a6a3a12ccb0e7b66d98cc5817e4aa8
#
_entry.id   08a6a3a12ccb0e7b66d98cc5817e4aa8
#
_cell.length_a   1.000
_cell.length_b   1.000
_cell.length_c   1.000
_cell.angle_alpha   90.00
_cell.angle_beta   90.00
_cell.angle_gamma   90.00
#
_symmetry.space_group_name_H-M   'P 1'
#
loop_
_entity.id
_entity.type
_entity.pdbx_description
1 polymer ?
#
loop_
_entity_poly.entity_id
_entity_poly.type
_entity_poly.pdbx_seq_one_letter_code
_entity_poly.pdbx_strand_id
1 'polypeptide(L)'
;FGGESGLAHYGTVISDIYQDIFNKGIYTGKGIYDREAFHKVLQNKVPENRILSHDLFESCYAKTAFSSTVKIMDNFPTSVLSFTKREHRWLRGDWQLLPWLFLRNTRDGRSLCALSKWKIFDNLRRSMVPLSKTLFVLLNLAWMPKAYYLWLPIVFFNDKFTLVILLLAVITQKLFRPKLALVYKCFFRELAAMFYRAFLEFTITPYRAYVATDAMIRTLYRLFISKKNLLRWNTAEAVDASIVNTRRGYFLTMWSSLLPATALLVVLFMGYLSPAGMILTAFVIADWCFAYEIAYRISQPDKQLHLKNKAQNNELLLDTARRTWQFFKELSTKENNWLCPDNYQISMVEKVSDKTSPTNMGLQFLAMLSARDLGFETLSSTVTAVENLMDTVQKMPKFNGHLYNWYHIGTLDVLNPAYISTVDSGNFLGHLVALKNGLLELIDRPVYPENFLSELRIAVENSNEEIRMRTGNPSGNELKARYQKIGELIDDITEIREDLTDRELTPREDYQWTRQLLNLIDSTIKEAESLKLKEEAFSSRLSLRSITLEDNKIGVGMMERIRTLSNKIDGILTNVDFRFLFNEKRMLFHIGYHVSSHTLDEGCYDLMASESALTSLLAIAMGEVPLKHWYKLGRPLTIVGGIPCFVSWSGTMFEYLMPNLVFKEYEDSVYAQTARAAVLQHMKYAKEAEIPWGISESQYYRFDLNSNYQYKAFGVPKIRLQPVRKNSMVVAPYATMLALDIAEEECMGNLKRLKELGAYGTYGFYESVDFNVPNSVDLTPYCIVKSYMAHHQGMNLAAINNYLNGGILRERFHGEMMIKATEVLLEEKRQSYLISIAKQGYTIKIGKPLFKEDIYSNRYVNRTGMGSPVVNYLSNGTYSLMITSDGDGFSKYEDRMLYRFRSDIYANTGNYIYIKDMKKGKVWSAAYHPTKKSPDDYQVVFSPHQAEFKRRDGDISSHMIVSLNADQNYEIRKIIFTNHGNEEKHLEVTSYLEVVDDTHLAEISHPAFNKLFLESEYL
;
A
#
# COMPACT_ATOMS: atom_id res chain seq x y z
N PHE A 1 6.10 7.44 26.89
CA PHE A 1 5.31 6.37 27.44
C PHE A 1 5.10 5.23 26.43
N GLY A 2 6.14 4.81 25.72
CA GLY A 2 6.16 3.80 24.65
C GLY A 2 5.78 2.38 25.09
N GLY A 3 4.71 2.22 25.78
CA GLY A 3 3.98 1.00 25.98
C GLY A 3 2.88 0.90 24.92
N GLU A 4 2.19 -0.21 24.90
CA GLU A 4 0.96 -0.39 24.15
C GLU A 4 0.18 0.94 24.13
N SER A 5 -0.16 1.46 22.97
CA SER A 5 -0.89 2.74 22.86
C SER A 5 -2.08 2.71 23.82
N GLY A 6 -2.51 3.85 24.36
CA GLY A 6 -3.71 3.91 25.20
C GLY A 6 -4.95 3.29 24.55
N LEU A 7 -4.92 3.15 23.22
CA LEU A 7 -5.86 2.37 22.42
C LEU A 7 -5.74 0.87 22.65
N ALA A 8 -4.55 0.32 22.98
CA ALA A 8 -4.38 -1.11 23.11
C ALA A 8 -5.16 -1.69 24.31
N HIS A 9 -5.26 -0.96 25.41
CA HIS A 9 -6.01 -1.45 26.58
C HIS A 9 -7.52 -1.46 26.37
N TYR A 10 -8.09 -0.39 25.77
CA TYR A 10 -9.53 -0.30 25.53
C TYR A 10 -9.94 -0.86 24.16
N GLY A 11 -9.07 -0.78 23.18
CA GLY A 11 -9.32 -1.30 21.83
C GLY A 11 -9.29 -2.81 21.71
N THR A 12 -8.65 -3.50 22.62
CA THR A 12 -8.55 -4.98 22.65
C THR A 12 -9.41 -5.61 23.75
N VAL A 13 -10.11 -4.81 24.55
CA VAL A 13 -11.03 -5.32 25.58
C VAL A 13 -12.22 -6.00 24.91
N ILE A 14 -12.38 -7.29 25.21
CA ILE A 14 -13.47 -8.13 24.67
C ILE A 14 -14.66 -8.09 25.62
N SER A 15 -14.41 -7.91 26.93
CA SER A 15 -15.43 -7.88 27.97
C SER A 15 -15.08 -6.88 29.08
N ASP A 16 -16.10 -6.45 29.82
CA ASP A 16 -15.97 -5.64 31.04
C ASP A 16 -16.30 -6.53 32.24
N ILE A 17 -15.34 -6.74 33.12
CA ILE A 17 -15.48 -7.62 34.31
C ILE A 17 -16.64 -7.18 35.21
N TYR A 18 -16.93 -5.90 35.32
CA TYR A 18 -18.08 -5.40 36.11
C TYR A 18 -19.41 -5.74 35.41
N GLN A 19 -19.44 -5.68 34.09
CA GLN A 19 -20.60 -6.09 33.33
C GLN A 19 -20.83 -7.59 33.42
N ASP A 20 -19.75 -8.38 33.24
CA ASP A 20 -19.85 -9.85 33.19
C ASP A 20 -20.24 -10.43 34.55
N ILE A 21 -19.69 -9.90 35.66
CA ILE A 21 -19.97 -10.44 37.03
C ILE A 21 -21.21 -9.78 37.67
N PHE A 22 -21.39 -8.47 37.47
CA PHE A 22 -22.40 -7.68 38.21
C PHE A 22 -23.49 -7.09 37.29
N ASN A 23 -23.47 -7.40 36.02
CA ASN A 23 -24.41 -6.85 35.03
C ASN A 23 -24.50 -5.30 35.03
N LYS A 24 -23.38 -4.64 35.28
CA LYS A 24 -23.23 -3.17 35.35
C LYS A 24 -21.89 -2.77 34.76
N GLY A 25 -21.88 -2.30 33.51
CA GLY A 25 -20.68 -1.79 32.84
C GLY A 25 -20.06 -0.56 33.52
N ILE A 26 -18.90 -0.15 33.01
CA ILE A 26 -18.20 1.08 33.38
C ILE A 26 -18.48 2.13 32.28
N TYR A 27 -18.83 3.36 32.70
CA TYR A 27 -18.99 4.48 31.81
C TYR A 27 -17.82 5.45 31.99
N THR A 28 -17.18 5.82 30.87
CA THR A 28 -15.96 6.64 30.84
C THR A 28 -16.17 7.98 30.12
N GLY A 29 -17.42 8.40 29.95
CA GLY A 29 -17.79 9.69 29.36
C GLY A 29 -18.03 9.66 27.87
N LYS A 30 -17.88 8.50 27.21
CA LYS A 30 -18.13 8.35 25.78
C LYS A 30 -19.00 7.15 25.50
N GLY A 31 -20.10 7.36 24.79
CA GLY A 31 -21.07 6.33 24.48
C GLY A 31 -22.33 6.87 23.85
N ILE A 32 -23.21 5.96 23.47
CA ILE A 32 -24.54 6.27 22.95
C ILE A 32 -25.55 6.00 24.05
N TYR A 33 -26.51 6.88 24.25
CA TYR A 33 -27.56 6.71 25.22
C TYR A 33 -28.91 7.24 24.71
N ASP A 34 -29.98 6.64 25.17
CA ASP A 34 -31.31 7.14 24.96
C ASP A 34 -31.53 8.43 25.82
N ARG A 35 -31.83 9.54 25.14
CA ARG A 35 -31.94 10.84 25.77
C ARG A 35 -33.06 10.91 26.80
N GLU A 36 -34.21 10.32 26.51
CA GLU A 36 -35.39 10.39 27.41
C GLU A 36 -35.19 9.53 28.64
N ALA A 37 -34.66 8.29 28.45
CA ALA A 37 -34.33 7.40 29.54
C ALA A 37 -33.24 8.00 30.43
N PHE A 38 -32.18 8.58 29.85
CA PHE A 38 -31.08 9.24 30.56
C PHE A 38 -31.60 10.41 31.41
N HIS A 39 -32.40 11.29 30.81
CA HIS A 39 -32.99 12.42 31.52
C HIS A 39 -33.89 11.94 32.66
N LYS A 40 -34.79 11.01 32.43
CA LYS A 40 -35.74 10.47 33.40
C LYS A 40 -35.03 9.80 34.60
N VAL A 41 -33.91 9.11 34.33
CA VAL A 41 -33.12 8.43 35.37
C VAL A 41 -32.31 9.40 36.21
N LEU A 42 -31.77 10.48 35.62
CA LEU A 42 -30.86 11.41 36.31
C LEU A 42 -31.57 12.68 36.82
N GLN A 43 -32.80 12.93 36.44
CA GLN A 43 -33.59 14.11 36.87
C GLN A 43 -33.61 14.20 38.37
N ASN A 44 -33.23 15.36 38.90
CA ASN A 44 -33.15 15.67 40.35
C ASN A 44 -32.11 14.86 41.16
N LYS A 45 -31.28 14.00 40.52
CA LYS A 45 -30.25 13.22 41.24
C LYS A 45 -28.89 13.89 41.24
N VAL A 46 -28.59 14.63 40.18
CA VAL A 46 -27.34 15.37 40.04
C VAL A 46 -27.51 16.77 40.64
N PRO A 47 -26.73 17.16 41.67
CA PRO A 47 -26.82 18.49 42.22
C PRO A 47 -26.23 19.53 41.26
N GLU A 48 -26.93 20.62 41.06
CA GLU A 48 -26.51 21.71 40.20
C GLU A 48 -25.16 22.30 40.64
N ASN A 49 -24.30 22.57 39.64
CA ASN A 49 -23.01 23.26 39.80
C ASN A 49 -22.02 22.63 40.82
N ARG A 50 -22.10 21.32 41.08
CA ARG A 50 -21.25 20.64 42.07
C ARG A 50 -20.30 19.60 41.52
N ILE A 51 -20.59 18.96 40.41
CA ILE A 51 -19.83 17.80 39.87
C ILE A 51 -19.14 18.18 38.61
N LEU A 52 -17.81 18.10 38.58
CA LEU A 52 -16.96 18.42 37.44
C LEU A 52 -16.80 17.23 36.47
N SER A 53 -16.58 16.01 36.99
CA SER A 53 -16.51 14.77 36.23
C SER A 53 -17.68 13.90 36.65
N HIS A 54 -18.68 13.79 35.81
CA HIS A 54 -19.98 13.17 36.13
C HIS A 54 -20.10 11.74 35.60
N ASP A 55 -19.20 11.29 34.74
CA ASP A 55 -19.26 10.00 34.04
C ASP A 55 -19.48 8.83 34.98
N LEU A 56 -18.60 8.66 35.97
CA LEU A 56 -18.76 7.62 37.00
C LEU A 56 -20.06 7.76 37.78
N PHE A 57 -20.45 8.99 38.12
CA PHE A 57 -21.64 9.22 38.90
C PHE A 57 -22.92 8.88 38.14
N GLU A 58 -23.00 9.22 36.87
CA GLU A 58 -24.10 8.85 35.97
C GLU A 58 -24.22 7.32 35.86
N SER A 59 -23.10 6.60 35.74
CA SER A 59 -23.08 5.13 35.70
C SER A 59 -23.56 4.49 37.01
N CYS A 60 -23.58 5.23 38.12
CA CYS A 60 -24.12 4.71 39.37
C CYS A 60 -25.66 4.62 39.37
N TYR A 61 -26.31 5.40 38.53
CA TYR A 61 -27.78 5.46 38.41
C TYR A 61 -28.27 4.81 37.10
N ALA A 62 -27.64 5.16 36.00
CA ALA A 62 -27.97 4.55 34.68
C ALA A 62 -27.27 3.23 34.50
N LYS A 63 -27.97 2.23 33.94
CA LYS A 63 -27.33 1.00 33.50
C LYS A 63 -26.51 1.26 32.26
N THR A 64 -25.25 0.94 32.32
CA THR A 64 -24.32 1.04 31.20
C THR A 64 -23.88 -0.36 30.74
N ALA A 65 -23.71 -0.50 29.42
CA ALA A 65 -23.19 -1.72 28.81
C ALA A 65 -22.00 -1.39 27.93
N PHE A 66 -21.00 -2.24 27.93
CA PHE A 66 -19.85 -2.15 27.05
C PHE A 66 -20.18 -2.84 25.73
N SER A 67 -19.93 -2.16 24.62
CA SER A 67 -20.02 -2.74 23.28
C SER A 67 -18.60 -2.89 22.70
N SER A 68 -18.18 -4.13 22.49
CA SER A 68 -16.88 -4.43 21.88
C SER A 68 -16.83 -4.19 20.36
N THR A 69 -17.99 -4.02 19.73
CA THR A 69 -18.13 -3.82 18.29
C THR A 69 -18.07 -2.34 17.88
N VAL A 70 -18.32 -1.42 18.81
CA VAL A 70 -18.29 0.02 18.57
C VAL A 70 -17.02 0.60 19.18
N LYS A 71 -16.17 1.23 18.35
CA LYS A 71 -14.93 1.86 18.78
C LYS A 71 -14.98 3.35 18.48
N ILE A 72 -14.67 4.16 19.47
CA ILE A 72 -14.58 5.61 19.36
C ILE A 72 -13.12 6.01 19.55
N MET A 73 -12.60 6.82 18.62
CA MET A 73 -11.25 7.36 18.68
C MET A 73 -11.21 8.67 19.46
N ASP A 74 -10.19 8.85 20.29
CA ASP A 74 -9.98 10.11 21.03
C ASP A 74 -8.49 10.45 21.13
N ASN A 75 -8.16 11.73 21.16
CA ASN A 75 -6.79 12.19 21.28
C ASN A 75 -6.24 11.98 22.69
N PHE A 76 -4.97 11.62 22.77
CA PHE A 76 -4.22 11.43 24.00
C PHE A 76 -3.28 12.63 24.26
N PRO A 77 -3.05 13.05 25.54
CA PRO A 77 -2.07 14.11 25.85
C PRO A 77 -0.68 13.75 25.35
N THR A 78 -0.06 14.66 24.59
CA THR A 78 1.25 14.45 23.97
C THR A 78 2.43 14.78 24.90
N SER A 79 2.19 15.42 26.04
CA SER A 79 3.22 15.82 26.99
C SER A 79 2.88 15.42 28.43
N VAL A 80 3.91 15.26 29.26
CA VAL A 80 3.75 14.96 30.70
C VAL A 80 2.96 16.05 31.40
N LEU A 81 3.16 17.32 31.06
CA LEU A 81 2.45 18.42 31.70
C LEU A 81 0.96 18.44 31.28
N SER A 82 0.65 18.15 30.02
CA SER A 82 -0.73 18.02 29.55
C SER A 82 -1.44 16.87 30.27
N PHE A 83 -0.79 15.73 30.34
CA PHE A 83 -1.29 14.57 31.07
C PHE A 83 -1.60 14.88 32.54
N THR A 84 -0.66 15.48 33.28
CA THR A 84 -0.84 15.76 34.72
C THR A 84 -1.89 16.84 34.99
N LYS A 85 -2.05 17.83 34.09
CA LYS A 85 -3.15 18.82 34.19
C LYS A 85 -4.52 18.14 33.96
N ARG A 86 -4.59 17.18 33.05
CA ARG A 86 -5.80 16.35 32.79
C ARG A 86 -6.09 15.46 34.02
N GLU A 87 -5.05 14.82 34.54
CA GLU A 87 -5.14 14.00 35.76
C GLU A 87 -5.65 14.84 36.96
N HIS A 88 -5.12 16.03 37.16
CA HIS A 88 -5.59 16.98 38.21
C HIS A 88 -7.09 17.28 38.11
N ARG A 89 -7.59 17.47 36.89
CA ARG A 89 -9.03 17.69 36.63
C ARG A 89 -9.86 16.46 37.04
N TRP A 90 -9.45 15.29 36.63
CA TRP A 90 -10.12 14.03 36.97
C TRP A 90 -10.16 13.79 38.49
N LEU A 91 -9.01 13.93 39.13
CA LEU A 91 -8.91 13.78 40.58
C LEU A 91 -9.85 14.73 41.33
N ARG A 92 -9.98 15.98 40.87
CA ARG A 92 -10.95 16.91 41.44
C ARG A 92 -12.39 16.41 41.28
N GLY A 93 -12.75 15.88 40.15
CA GLY A 93 -14.06 15.30 39.88
C GLY A 93 -14.34 14.09 40.80
N ASP A 94 -13.37 13.20 40.94
CA ASP A 94 -13.50 12.03 41.84
C ASP A 94 -13.69 12.44 43.29
N TRP A 95 -12.91 13.39 43.80
CA TRP A 95 -13.03 13.86 45.18
C TRP A 95 -14.31 14.65 45.46
N GLN A 96 -14.97 15.21 44.47
CA GLN A 96 -16.29 15.80 44.61
C GLN A 96 -17.35 14.75 44.93
N LEU A 97 -17.13 13.46 44.60
CA LEU A 97 -18.05 12.38 44.89
C LEU A 97 -17.89 11.80 46.32
N LEU A 98 -16.90 12.25 47.10
CA LEU A 98 -16.66 11.78 48.47
C LEU A 98 -17.90 11.75 49.34
N PRO A 99 -18.80 12.75 49.38
CA PRO A 99 -20.01 12.76 50.21
C PRO A 99 -20.92 11.54 49.98
N TRP A 100 -20.97 11.03 48.72
CA TRP A 100 -21.86 9.88 48.35
C TRP A 100 -21.42 8.56 48.96
N LEU A 101 -20.19 8.43 49.43
CA LEU A 101 -19.76 7.24 50.16
C LEU A 101 -20.44 7.13 51.52
N PHE A 102 -20.67 8.27 52.17
CA PHE A 102 -21.18 8.33 53.55
C PHE A 102 -22.69 8.63 53.63
N LEU A 103 -23.30 9.16 52.54
CA LEU A 103 -24.73 9.41 52.51
C LEU A 103 -25.49 8.09 52.60
N ARG A 104 -26.33 7.98 53.64
CA ARG A 104 -27.27 6.85 53.83
C ARG A 104 -28.43 6.89 52.83
N ASN A 105 -28.93 8.12 52.53
CA ASN A 105 -30.00 8.34 51.56
C ASN A 105 -29.59 9.43 50.57
N THR A 106 -29.86 9.23 49.28
CA THR A 106 -29.77 10.24 48.23
C THR A 106 -31.04 11.10 48.24
N ARG A 107 -31.14 12.14 47.40
CA ARG A 107 -32.31 13.06 47.31
C ARG A 107 -33.62 12.31 47.02
N ASP A 108 -33.57 11.15 46.44
CA ASP A 108 -34.70 10.25 46.17
C ASP A 108 -34.97 9.22 47.24
N GLY A 109 -34.32 9.35 48.40
CA GLY A 109 -34.54 8.47 49.57
C GLY A 109 -33.82 7.11 49.52
N ARG A 110 -33.02 6.82 48.45
CA ARG A 110 -32.32 5.57 48.28
C ARG A 110 -30.80 5.75 48.38
N SER A 111 -30.10 4.85 49.08
CA SER A 111 -28.65 4.87 49.08
C SER A 111 -28.08 4.28 47.78
N LEU A 112 -26.88 4.72 47.35
CA LEU A 112 -26.15 4.07 46.29
C LEU A 112 -25.88 2.62 46.68
N CYS A 113 -25.94 1.70 45.66
CA CYS A 113 -25.61 0.30 45.92
C CYS A 113 -24.12 0.11 46.29
N ALA A 114 -23.80 -0.97 47.00
CA ALA A 114 -22.43 -1.25 47.45
C ALA A 114 -21.39 -1.21 46.33
N LEU A 115 -21.71 -1.71 45.14
CA LEU A 115 -20.85 -1.71 44.00
C LEU A 115 -20.56 -0.29 43.50
N SER A 116 -21.57 0.59 43.47
CA SER A 116 -21.37 2.00 43.06
C SER A 116 -20.50 2.74 44.09
N LYS A 117 -20.72 2.50 45.39
CA LYS A 117 -19.85 3.02 46.45
C LYS A 117 -18.41 2.51 46.35
N TRP A 118 -18.24 1.24 46.01
CA TRP A 118 -16.92 0.63 45.76
C TRP A 118 -16.22 1.32 44.57
N LYS A 119 -16.90 1.53 43.46
CA LYS A 119 -16.31 2.22 42.28
C LYS A 119 -15.82 3.64 42.64
N ILE A 120 -16.63 4.41 43.41
CA ILE A 120 -16.22 5.73 43.90
C ILE A 120 -15.01 5.62 44.83
N PHE A 121 -15.05 4.72 45.81
CA PHE A 121 -13.96 4.50 46.76
C PHE A 121 -12.68 4.07 46.05
N ASP A 122 -12.74 3.19 45.04
CA ASP A 122 -11.59 2.73 44.28
C ASP A 122 -10.92 3.88 43.50
N ASN A 123 -11.68 4.80 42.90
CA ASN A 123 -11.10 5.99 42.29
C ASN A 123 -10.38 6.90 43.30
N LEU A 124 -10.99 7.13 44.46
CA LEU A 124 -10.34 7.88 45.55
C LEU A 124 -9.09 7.19 46.04
N ARG A 125 -9.11 5.88 46.24
CA ARG A 125 -7.96 5.08 46.66
C ARG A 125 -6.83 5.18 45.60
N ARG A 126 -7.15 5.04 44.33
CA ARG A 126 -6.16 5.16 43.23
C ARG A 126 -5.53 6.54 43.17
N SER A 127 -6.27 7.57 43.43
CA SER A 127 -5.77 8.95 43.49
C SER A 127 -4.72 9.19 44.57
N MET A 128 -4.74 8.40 45.64
CA MET A 128 -3.78 8.48 46.75
C MET A 128 -2.48 7.71 46.50
N VAL A 129 -2.43 6.84 45.50
CA VAL A 129 -1.27 5.95 45.25
C VAL A 129 0.03 6.74 45.04
N PRO A 130 0.11 7.82 44.21
CA PRO A 130 1.37 8.57 44.05
C PRO A 130 1.88 9.16 45.40
N LEU A 131 0.97 9.71 46.20
CA LEU A 131 1.32 10.22 47.54
C LEU A 131 1.81 9.12 48.46
N SER A 132 1.09 8.02 48.56
CA SER A 132 1.45 6.85 49.39
C SER A 132 2.78 6.24 48.94
N LYS A 133 3.05 6.12 47.64
CA LYS A 133 4.35 5.64 47.10
C LYS A 133 5.49 6.58 47.53
N THR A 134 5.30 7.89 47.37
CA THR A 134 6.33 8.89 47.76
C THR A 134 6.64 8.80 49.26
N LEU A 135 5.59 8.78 50.09
CA LEU A 135 5.77 8.65 51.55
C LEU A 135 6.39 7.30 51.90
N PHE A 136 6.02 6.24 51.29
CA PHE A 136 6.57 4.90 51.50
C PHE A 136 8.07 4.86 51.21
N VAL A 137 8.55 5.49 50.13
CA VAL A 137 9.98 5.60 49.83
C VAL A 137 10.69 6.42 50.87
N LEU A 138 10.14 7.60 51.24
CA LEU A 138 10.72 8.47 52.25
C LEU A 138 10.89 7.76 53.61
N LEU A 139 9.83 7.11 54.09
CA LEU A 139 9.81 6.42 55.39
C LEU A 139 10.75 5.22 55.42
N ASN A 140 10.77 4.42 54.34
CA ASN A 140 11.63 3.24 54.29
C ASN A 140 13.13 3.61 54.17
N LEU A 141 13.46 4.65 53.41
CA LEU A 141 14.86 5.15 53.38
C LEU A 141 15.28 5.76 54.74
N ALA A 142 14.34 6.41 55.46
CA ALA A 142 14.60 6.97 56.77
C ALA A 142 14.76 5.90 57.87
N TRP A 143 13.87 4.89 57.93
CA TRP A 143 13.80 3.94 59.07
C TRP A 143 14.26 2.53 58.73
N MET A 144 14.18 2.09 57.45
CA MET A 144 14.55 0.72 57.07
C MET A 144 15.51 0.67 55.85
N PRO A 145 16.61 1.46 55.85
CA PRO A 145 17.50 1.55 54.72
C PRO A 145 18.19 0.23 54.36
N LYS A 146 18.39 -0.68 55.35
CA LYS A 146 19.00 -1.99 55.11
C LYS A 146 18.07 -3.01 54.48
N ALA A 147 16.76 -2.78 54.50
CA ALA A 147 15.72 -3.67 53.95
C ALA A 147 15.31 -3.32 52.51
N TYR A 148 16.13 -2.53 51.77
CA TYR A 148 15.78 -2.05 50.41
C TYR A 148 15.48 -3.19 49.45
N TYR A 149 16.10 -4.35 49.57
CA TYR A 149 15.83 -5.52 48.74
C TYR A 149 14.40 -6.08 48.88
N LEU A 150 13.70 -5.79 50.00
CA LEU A 150 12.32 -6.17 50.23
C LEU A 150 11.33 -5.15 49.69
N TRP A 151 11.52 -3.87 49.99
CA TRP A 151 10.53 -2.85 49.66
C TRP A 151 10.71 -2.21 48.29
N LEU A 152 11.92 -2.15 47.74
CA LEU A 152 12.20 -1.59 46.43
C LEU A 152 11.44 -2.32 45.30
N PRO A 153 11.42 -3.66 45.28
CA PRO A 153 10.58 -4.39 44.30
C PRO A 153 9.08 -4.05 44.38
N ILE A 154 8.56 -3.82 45.58
CA ILE A 154 7.16 -3.43 45.78
C ILE A 154 6.88 -2.08 45.11
N VAL A 155 7.76 -1.08 45.24
CA VAL A 155 7.62 0.23 44.65
C VAL A 155 7.63 0.18 43.13
N PHE A 156 8.53 -0.62 42.54
CA PHE A 156 8.69 -0.70 41.09
C PHE A 156 7.71 -1.67 40.41
N PHE A 157 7.28 -2.74 41.09
CA PHE A 157 6.54 -3.84 40.49
C PHE A 157 5.15 -4.12 41.08
N ASN A 158 4.69 -3.29 42.01
CA ASN A 158 3.39 -3.44 42.68
C ASN A 158 2.23 -3.68 41.69
N ASP A 159 2.23 -3.03 40.51
CA ASP A 159 1.14 -3.13 39.52
C ASP A 159 1.45 -4.12 38.37
N LYS A 160 2.57 -4.85 38.47
CA LYS A 160 3.14 -5.61 37.34
C LYS A 160 2.93 -7.14 37.47
N PHE A 161 1.70 -7.56 37.76
CA PHE A 161 1.32 -8.99 37.66
C PHE A 161 1.65 -9.57 36.27
N THR A 162 1.73 -8.71 35.27
CA THR A 162 2.22 -8.99 33.90
C THR A 162 3.60 -9.66 33.92
N LEU A 163 4.49 -9.36 34.85
CA LEU A 163 5.80 -10.01 34.99
C LEU A 163 5.66 -11.51 35.28
N VAL A 164 4.74 -11.86 36.16
CA VAL A 164 4.47 -13.26 36.53
C VAL A 164 3.90 -14.02 35.36
N ILE A 165 2.97 -13.40 34.62
CA ILE A 165 2.40 -13.96 33.39
C ILE A 165 3.47 -14.15 32.32
N LEU A 166 4.33 -13.16 32.09
CA LEU A 166 5.44 -13.24 31.15
C LEU A 166 6.44 -14.34 31.52
N LEU A 167 6.82 -14.46 32.77
CA LEU A 167 7.66 -15.53 33.27
C LEU A 167 7.03 -16.91 33.09
N LEU A 168 5.76 -17.08 33.43
CA LEU A 168 5.00 -18.29 33.19
C LEU A 168 4.91 -18.64 31.69
N ALA A 169 4.68 -17.64 30.83
CA ALA A 169 4.66 -17.83 29.38
C ALA A 169 6.01 -18.30 28.83
N VAL A 170 7.13 -17.74 29.31
CA VAL A 170 8.48 -18.18 28.91
C VAL A 170 8.78 -19.60 29.40
N ILE A 171 8.40 -19.92 30.65
CA ILE A 171 8.60 -21.27 31.23
C ILE A 171 7.78 -22.31 30.46
N THR A 172 6.50 -22.04 30.18
CA THR A 172 5.64 -22.95 29.42
C THR A 172 6.12 -23.12 27.98
N GLN A 173 6.55 -22.04 27.30
CA GLN A 173 7.09 -22.13 25.94
C GLN A 173 8.44 -22.87 25.89
N LYS A 174 9.28 -22.76 26.91
CA LYS A 174 10.54 -23.51 27.01
C LYS A 174 10.30 -25.01 27.16
N LEU A 175 9.28 -25.39 27.92
CA LEU A 175 8.88 -26.79 28.11
C LEU A 175 8.36 -27.45 26.81
N PHE A 176 7.64 -26.69 25.98
CA PHE A 176 7.00 -27.22 24.77
C PHE A 176 7.78 -26.98 23.47
N ARG A 177 8.74 -26.03 23.42
CA ARG A 177 9.50 -25.69 22.20
C ARG A 177 10.93 -25.20 22.51
N PRO A 178 11.92 -26.08 22.65
CA PRO A 178 13.26 -25.74 23.16
C PRO A 178 14.17 -24.90 22.22
N LYS A 179 13.79 -24.59 20.99
CA LYS A 179 14.69 -23.94 20.00
C LYS A 179 14.34 -22.48 19.67
N LEU A 180 13.94 -21.67 20.64
CA LEU A 180 13.49 -20.30 20.38
C LEU A 180 14.33 -19.20 21.04
N ALA A 181 15.56 -18.97 20.52
CA ALA A 181 16.40 -17.81 20.87
C ALA A 181 15.64 -16.46 20.74
N LEU A 182 14.65 -16.41 19.84
CA LEU A 182 13.80 -15.24 19.59
C LEU A 182 12.85 -14.92 20.75
N VAL A 183 12.27 -15.94 21.38
CA VAL A 183 11.39 -15.74 22.54
C VAL A 183 12.14 -15.05 23.66
N TYR A 184 13.41 -15.44 23.88
CA TYR A 184 14.25 -14.79 24.87
C TYR A 184 14.54 -13.32 24.53
N LYS A 185 14.84 -13.02 23.27
CA LYS A 185 15.09 -11.64 22.84
C LYS A 185 13.85 -10.76 23.02
N CYS A 186 12.68 -11.25 22.65
CA CYS A 186 11.41 -10.54 22.89
C CYS A 186 11.13 -10.38 24.38
N PHE A 187 11.32 -11.44 25.17
CA PHE A 187 11.17 -11.39 26.62
C PHE A 187 12.06 -10.33 27.27
N PHE A 188 13.36 -10.31 26.94
CA PHE A 188 14.27 -9.32 27.52
C PHE A 188 13.94 -7.90 27.06
N ARG A 189 13.45 -7.71 25.84
CA ARG A 189 13.00 -6.40 25.35
C ARG A 189 11.77 -5.91 26.11
N GLU A 190 10.77 -6.77 26.32
CA GLU A 190 9.58 -6.45 27.11
C GLU A 190 9.93 -6.21 28.59
N LEU A 191 10.82 -7.00 29.12
CA LEU A 191 11.33 -6.81 30.46
C LEU A 191 12.04 -5.45 30.59
N ALA A 192 12.90 -5.11 29.65
CA ALA A 192 13.58 -3.81 29.60
C ALA A 192 12.60 -2.64 29.47
N ALA A 193 11.59 -2.78 28.60
CA ALA A 193 10.53 -1.79 28.43
C ALA A 193 9.70 -1.62 29.71
N MET A 194 9.42 -2.70 30.41
CA MET A 194 8.73 -2.67 31.70
C MET A 194 9.56 -1.98 32.77
N PHE A 195 10.85 -2.27 32.87
CA PHE A 195 11.75 -1.58 33.79
C PHE A 195 11.85 -0.08 33.43
N TYR A 196 11.95 0.26 32.17
CA TYR A 196 11.98 1.65 31.70
C TYR A 196 10.69 2.40 32.07
N ARG A 197 9.53 1.78 31.85
CA ARG A 197 8.22 2.36 32.25
C ARG A 197 8.13 2.52 33.79
N ALA A 198 8.54 1.53 34.55
CA ALA A 198 8.55 1.58 36.00
C ALA A 198 9.50 2.70 36.50
N PHE A 199 10.64 2.86 35.87
CA PHE A 199 11.59 3.93 36.16
C PHE A 199 10.97 5.30 35.84
N LEU A 200 10.41 5.53 34.68
CA LEU A 200 9.75 6.80 34.32
C LEU A 200 8.58 7.14 35.27
N GLU A 201 7.77 6.12 35.61
CA GLU A 201 6.69 6.30 36.57
C GLU A 201 7.24 6.70 37.93
N PHE A 202 8.31 6.08 38.41
CA PHE A 202 8.99 6.40 39.68
C PHE A 202 9.53 7.83 39.63
N THR A 203 10.21 8.23 38.58
CA THR A 203 10.78 9.59 38.40
C THR A 203 9.73 10.68 38.51
N ILE A 204 8.53 10.51 37.93
CA ILE A 204 7.46 11.52 37.98
C ILE A 204 6.52 11.38 39.17
N THR A 205 6.66 10.31 39.97
CA THR A 205 5.78 10.03 41.12
C THR A 205 5.72 11.19 42.15
N PRO A 206 6.81 11.87 42.54
CA PRO A 206 6.74 12.99 43.48
C PRO A 206 5.92 14.18 42.96
N TYR A 207 6.05 14.48 41.67
CA TYR A 207 5.25 15.54 41.05
C TYR A 207 3.77 15.15 40.98
N ARG A 208 3.46 13.90 40.61
CA ARG A 208 2.08 13.40 40.65
C ARG A 208 1.51 13.36 42.05
N ALA A 209 2.32 13.06 43.07
CA ALA A 209 1.91 13.15 44.49
C ALA A 209 1.48 14.59 44.85
N TYR A 210 2.25 15.60 44.43
CA TYR A 210 1.90 16.98 44.61
C TYR A 210 0.60 17.35 43.87
N VAL A 211 0.48 16.98 42.60
CA VAL A 211 -0.71 17.22 41.77
C VAL A 211 -1.97 16.61 42.41
N ALA A 212 -1.86 15.35 42.87
CA ALA A 212 -2.96 14.66 43.55
C ALA A 212 -3.32 15.32 44.88
N THR A 213 -2.34 15.71 45.67
CA THR A 213 -2.55 16.37 46.95
C THR A 213 -3.21 17.77 46.77
N ASP A 214 -2.71 18.56 45.83
CA ASP A 214 -3.31 19.85 45.49
C ASP A 214 -4.77 19.68 44.99
N ALA A 215 -5.03 18.72 44.11
CA ALA A 215 -6.39 18.44 43.62
C ALA A 215 -7.35 18.05 44.77
N MET A 216 -6.87 17.18 45.67
CA MET A 216 -7.61 16.70 46.83
C MET A 216 -7.93 17.86 47.81
N ILE A 217 -6.90 18.58 48.28
CA ILE A 217 -7.05 19.67 49.27
C ILE A 217 -7.94 20.77 48.67
N ARG A 218 -7.67 21.18 47.46
CA ARG A 218 -8.43 22.22 46.75
C ARG A 218 -9.90 21.84 46.55
N THR A 219 -10.18 20.57 46.29
CA THR A 219 -11.53 20.07 46.15
C THR A 219 -12.26 20.01 47.47
N LEU A 220 -11.63 19.48 48.51
CA LEU A 220 -12.21 19.43 49.85
C LEU A 220 -12.49 20.83 50.40
N TYR A 221 -11.56 21.79 50.24
CA TYR A 221 -11.76 23.17 50.59
C TYR A 221 -12.96 23.80 49.84
N ARG A 222 -13.03 23.59 48.53
CA ARG A 222 -14.15 24.11 47.72
C ARG A 222 -15.46 23.43 48.03
N LEU A 223 -15.44 22.11 48.34
CA LEU A 223 -16.65 21.34 48.62
C LEU A 223 -17.26 21.70 49.99
N PHE A 224 -16.42 21.82 51.04
CA PHE A 224 -16.90 21.96 52.41
C PHE A 224 -16.85 23.40 52.95
N ILE A 225 -15.86 24.20 52.50
CA ILE A 225 -15.61 25.56 53.05
C ILE A 225 -16.09 26.64 52.10
N SER A 226 -15.45 26.81 50.94
CA SER A 226 -15.73 27.98 50.08
C SER A 226 -17.02 27.87 49.25
N LYS A 227 -17.42 26.66 48.90
CA LYS A 227 -18.59 26.34 48.04
C LYS A 227 -18.60 27.07 46.69
N LYS A 228 -17.42 27.58 46.21
CA LYS A 228 -17.27 28.37 44.99
C LYS A 228 -16.31 27.66 44.03
N ASN A 229 -16.46 27.95 42.70
CA ASN A 229 -15.54 27.49 41.63
C ASN A 229 -15.39 25.97 41.54
N LEU A 230 -16.42 25.19 41.86
CA LEU A 230 -16.40 23.72 41.76
C LEU A 230 -16.24 23.23 40.30
N LEU A 231 -16.90 23.91 39.35
CA LEU A 231 -16.90 23.56 37.92
C LEU A 231 -15.81 24.26 37.08
N ARG A 232 -14.90 25.04 37.71
CA ARG A 232 -13.87 25.75 36.98
C ARG A 232 -12.85 24.78 36.33
N TRP A 233 -12.80 24.72 35.01
CA TRP A 233 -11.88 23.91 34.24
C TRP A 233 -11.59 24.52 32.89
N ASN A 234 -10.51 24.07 32.23
CA ASN A 234 -10.15 24.43 30.87
C ASN A 234 -10.27 23.19 29.96
N THR A 235 -10.60 23.40 28.68
CA THR A 235 -10.60 22.32 27.69
C THR A 235 -9.21 21.73 27.50
N ALA A 236 -9.10 20.49 26.98
CA ALA A 236 -7.82 19.85 26.73
C ALA A 236 -6.98 20.69 25.74
N GLU A 237 -7.59 21.19 24.69
CA GLU A 237 -6.96 22.05 23.68
C GLU A 237 -6.43 23.36 24.28
N ALA A 238 -7.23 24.05 25.09
CA ALA A 238 -6.77 25.26 25.76
C ALA A 238 -5.63 24.99 26.77
N VAL A 239 -5.63 23.81 27.38
CA VAL A 239 -4.53 23.37 28.26
C VAL A 239 -3.27 23.13 27.45
N ASP A 240 -3.34 22.41 26.32
CA ASP A 240 -2.19 22.13 25.44
C ASP A 240 -1.60 23.43 24.87
N ALA A 241 -2.44 24.36 24.41
CA ALA A 241 -2.01 25.67 23.95
C ALA A 241 -1.36 26.55 25.05
N SER A 242 -1.69 26.31 26.33
CA SER A 242 -1.13 27.05 27.46
C SER A 242 0.20 26.49 28.00
N ILE A 243 0.65 25.36 27.52
CA ILE A 243 1.89 24.72 28.00
C ILE A 243 3.09 25.34 27.33
N VAL A 244 4.00 25.89 28.13
CA VAL A 244 5.28 26.38 27.64
C VAL A 244 6.24 25.18 27.54
N ASN A 245 6.41 24.64 26.31
CA ASN A 245 7.24 23.47 26.04
C ASN A 245 8.74 23.80 26.01
N THR A 246 9.25 24.35 27.12
CA THR A 246 10.68 24.66 27.32
C THR A 246 11.21 24.02 28.61
N ARG A 247 12.49 23.76 28.69
CA ARG A 247 13.15 23.22 29.90
C ARG A 247 12.82 24.03 31.14
N ARG A 248 12.86 25.37 31.01
CA ARG A 248 12.52 26.30 32.12
C ARG A 248 11.05 26.17 32.53
N GLY A 249 10.13 25.99 31.54
CA GLY A 249 8.70 25.77 31.79
C GLY A 249 8.44 24.48 32.60
N TYR A 250 9.11 23.38 32.25
CA TYR A 250 9.03 22.12 33.00
C TYR A 250 9.62 22.27 34.42
N PHE A 251 10.76 22.90 34.58
CA PHE A 251 11.38 23.14 35.91
C PHE A 251 10.43 23.94 36.80
N LEU A 252 9.90 25.06 36.30
CA LEU A 252 9.00 25.94 37.09
C LEU A 252 7.67 25.24 37.41
N THR A 253 7.20 24.32 36.62
CA THR A 253 5.94 23.60 36.86
C THR A 253 6.16 22.41 37.79
N MET A 254 7.28 21.68 37.66
CA MET A 254 7.57 20.46 38.42
C MET A 254 8.47 20.70 39.65
N TRP A 255 8.66 21.94 40.07
CA TRP A 255 9.53 22.30 41.23
C TRP A 255 9.18 21.49 42.48
N SER A 256 7.92 21.09 42.64
CA SER A 256 7.46 20.33 43.83
C SER A 256 8.06 18.94 43.94
N SER A 257 8.67 18.39 42.89
CA SER A 257 9.45 17.14 42.94
C SER A 257 10.71 17.28 43.77
N LEU A 258 11.20 18.52 44.00
CA LEU A 258 12.36 18.80 44.86
C LEU A 258 12.01 18.68 46.33
N LEU A 259 10.77 18.81 46.77
CA LEU A 259 10.39 18.75 48.17
C LEU A 259 10.76 17.39 48.82
N PRO A 260 10.37 16.23 48.29
CA PRO A 260 10.78 14.96 48.86
C PRO A 260 12.27 14.68 48.62
N ALA A 261 12.89 15.21 47.58
CA ALA A 261 14.35 15.10 47.38
C ALA A 261 15.12 15.83 48.47
N THR A 262 14.70 17.04 48.88
CA THR A 262 15.29 17.78 50.01
C THR A 262 15.11 17.06 51.33
N ALA A 263 13.95 16.42 51.56
CA ALA A 263 13.75 15.62 52.77
C ALA A 263 14.73 14.43 52.84
N LEU A 264 14.97 13.77 51.69
CA LEU A 264 15.97 12.68 51.60
C LEU A 264 17.41 13.19 51.77
N LEU A 265 17.70 14.41 51.36
CA LEU A 265 18.99 15.02 51.55
C LEU A 265 19.32 15.19 53.04
N VAL A 266 18.33 15.57 53.86
CA VAL A 266 18.46 15.60 55.32
C VAL A 266 18.75 14.21 55.88
N VAL A 267 18.00 13.19 55.41
CA VAL A 267 18.24 11.79 55.82
C VAL A 267 19.65 11.31 55.49
N LEU A 268 20.18 11.71 54.35
CA LEU A 268 21.53 11.38 53.89
C LEU A 268 22.59 11.96 54.83
N PHE A 269 22.42 13.23 55.30
CA PHE A 269 23.33 13.90 56.19
C PHE A 269 23.23 13.45 57.66
N MET A 270 22.17 12.75 58.06
CA MET A 270 22.04 12.20 59.40
C MET A 270 23.03 11.06 59.71
N GLY A 271 23.75 10.51 58.73
CA GLY A 271 24.93 9.66 58.89
C GLY A 271 24.69 8.21 59.36
N TYR A 272 23.43 7.76 59.50
CA TYR A 272 23.10 6.39 59.96
C TYR A 272 22.85 5.37 58.85
N LEU A 273 23.01 5.80 57.57
CA LEU A 273 22.78 4.94 56.41
C LEU A 273 24.00 4.02 56.17
N SER A 274 23.72 2.78 55.76
CA SER A 274 24.78 1.90 55.26
C SER A 274 25.34 2.45 53.92
N PRO A 275 26.55 2.05 53.50
CA PRO A 275 27.08 2.50 52.19
C PRO A 275 26.12 2.24 51.00
N ALA A 276 25.46 1.09 50.97
CA ALA A 276 24.46 0.78 49.96
C ALA A 276 23.22 1.67 50.09
N GLY A 277 22.75 1.96 51.30
CA GLY A 277 21.66 2.87 51.59
C GLY A 277 21.99 4.32 51.15
N MET A 278 23.26 4.79 51.37
CA MET A 278 23.71 6.09 50.89
C MET A 278 23.65 6.19 49.36
N ILE A 279 24.16 5.19 48.66
CA ILE A 279 24.15 5.14 47.20
C ILE A 279 22.70 5.16 46.67
N LEU A 280 21.83 4.34 47.24
CA LEU A 280 20.41 4.30 46.85
C LEU A 280 19.71 5.63 47.11
N THR A 281 19.94 6.23 48.29
CA THR A 281 19.33 7.54 48.64
C THR A 281 19.84 8.64 47.71
N ALA A 282 21.14 8.69 47.41
CA ALA A 282 21.74 9.63 46.46
C ALA A 282 21.18 9.46 45.08
N PHE A 283 20.95 8.20 44.60
CA PHE A 283 20.33 7.91 43.35
C PHE A 283 18.88 8.44 43.29
N VAL A 284 18.07 8.21 44.30
CA VAL A 284 16.68 8.68 44.36
C VAL A 284 16.64 10.21 44.39
N ILE A 285 17.53 10.88 45.14
CA ILE A 285 17.66 12.33 45.15
C ILE A 285 17.96 12.85 43.75
N ALA A 286 18.96 12.28 43.09
CA ALA A 286 19.34 12.67 41.73
C ALA A 286 18.17 12.48 40.75
N ASP A 287 17.53 11.32 40.74
CA ASP A 287 16.38 11.03 39.87
C ASP A 287 15.26 12.07 40.06
N TRP A 288 14.87 12.34 41.29
CA TRP A 288 13.78 13.29 41.55
C TRP A 288 14.14 14.74 41.29
N CYS A 289 15.40 15.11 41.44
CA CYS A 289 15.91 16.44 41.08
C CYS A 289 15.92 16.64 39.56
N PHE A 290 16.21 15.61 38.77
CA PHE A 290 16.22 15.65 37.31
C PHE A 290 14.88 15.24 36.68
N ALA A 291 13.83 14.99 37.48
CA ALA A 291 12.50 14.57 36.95
C ALA A 291 11.96 15.53 35.90
N TYR A 292 12.14 16.83 36.04
CA TYR A 292 11.69 17.83 35.05
C TYR A 292 12.44 17.71 33.71
N GLU A 293 13.72 17.40 33.71
CA GLU A 293 14.50 17.23 32.49
C GLU A 293 14.12 15.95 31.75
N ILE A 294 13.90 14.86 32.49
CA ILE A 294 13.46 13.60 31.95
C ILE A 294 12.04 13.79 31.34
N ALA A 295 11.13 14.44 32.09
CA ALA A 295 9.77 14.76 31.60
C ALA A 295 9.79 15.65 30.35
N TYR A 296 10.68 16.65 30.31
CA TYR A 296 10.87 17.50 29.14
C TYR A 296 11.31 16.68 27.91
N ARG A 297 12.35 15.84 28.07
CA ARG A 297 12.88 15.03 26.94
C ARG A 297 11.88 14.06 26.38
N ILE A 298 11.13 13.35 27.21
CA ILE A 298 10.09 12.39 26.74
C ILE A 298 8.85 13.07 26.17
N SER A 299 8.68 14.36 26.39
CA SER A 299 7.57 15.17 25.84
C SER A 299 7.94 15.93 24.57
N GLN A 300 9.18 15.83 24.10
CA GLN A 300 9.55 16.41 22.81
C GLN A 300 8.95 15.55 21.70
N PRO A 301 8.43 16.17 20.65
CA PRO A 301 8.07 15.41 19.44
C PRO A 301 9.31 14.68 18.95
N ASP A 302 9.14 13.44 18.51
CA ASP A 302 10.21 12.73 17.83
C ASP A 302 10.75 13.62 16.71
N LYS A 303 12.06 13.80 16.70
CA LYS A 303 12.69 14.44 15.56
C LYS A 303 12.38 13.53 14.37
N GLN A 304 11.43 13.93 13.53
CA GLN A 304 11.40 13.42 12.16
C GLN A 304 12.85 13.46 11.70
N LEU A 305 13.36 12.34 11.26
CA LEU A 305 14.66 12.26 10.61
C LEU A 305 14.65 13.30 9.49
N HIS A 306 15.10 14.51 9.78
CA HIS A 306 15.30 15.54 8.78
C HIS A 306 16.46 15.06 7.94
N LEU A 307 16.12 14.60 6.78
CA LEU A 307 16.98 14.18 5.69
C LEU A 307 18.10 15.20 5.48
N LYS A 308 19.30 14.81 5.85
CA LYS A 308 20.52 15.55 5.56
C LYS A 308 20.94 15.18 4.14
N ASN A 309 21.17 16.15 3.27
CA ASN A 309 21.62 16.11 1.88
C ASN A 309 20.53 16.03 0.79
N LYS A 310 19.48 16.85 0.88
CA LYS A 310 18.43 16.89 -0.11
C LYS A 310 18.83 17.42 -1.51
N ALA A 311 19.82 18.28 -1.67
CA ALA A 311 20.02 19.01 -2.93
C ALA A 311 20.48 18.13 -4.12
N GLN A 312 21.49 17.27 -3.95
CA GLN A 312 22.01 16.43 -5.05
C GLN A 312 21.14 15.21 -5.40
N ASN A 313 20.41 14.68 -4.42
CA ASN A 313 19.53 13.54 -4.63
C ASN A 313 18.23 13.97 -5.31
N ASN A 314 17.78 15.21 -5.10
CA ASN A 314 16.55 15.74 -5.68
C ASN A 314 16.60 15.87 -7.20
N GLU A 315 17.77 16.18 -7.78
CA GLU A 315 17.91 16.38 -9.22
C GLU A 315 17.57 15.12 -10.03
N LEU A 316 18.16 13.96 -9.68
CA LEU A 316 17.84 12.69 -10.35
C LEU A 316 16.36 12.31 -10.19
N LEU A 317 15.78 12.54 -9.00
CA LEU A 317 14.37 12.21 -8.75
C LEU A 317 13.43 13.14 -9.52
N LEU A 318 13.72 14.44 -9.59
CA LEU A 318 12.94 15.41 -10.36
C LEU A 318 13.04 15.15 -11.86
N ASP A 319 14.23 14.84 -12.38
CA ASP A 319 14.39 14.45 -13.78
C ASP A 319 13.59 13.17 -14.09
N THR A 320 13.69 12.17 -13.21
CA THR A 320 12.91 10.93 -13.36
C THR A 320 11.41 11.20 -13.31
N ALA A 321 10.94 11.98 -12.33
CA ALA A 321 9.52 12.33 -12.21
C ALA A 321 8.98 13.06 -13.43
N ARG A 322 9.77 13.99 -13.98
CA ARG A 322 9.43 14.76 -15.18
C ARG A 322 9.30 13.86 -16.40
N ARG A 323 10.30 12.99 -16.64
CA ARG A 323 10.27 12.00 -17.73
C ARG A 323 9.09 11.03 -17.57
N THR A 324 8.84 10.58 -16.36
CA THR A 324 7.70 9.71 -16.04
C THR A 324 6.36 10.39 -16.31
N TRP A 325 6.23 11.68 -16.00
CA TRP A 325 5.03 12.45 -16.31
C TRP A 325 4.78 12.54 -17.82
N GLN A 326 5.84 12.64 -18.63
CA GLN A 326 5.70 12.68 -20.08
C GLN A 326 5.06 11.42 -20.67
N PHE A 327 5.28 10.26 -20.08
CA PHE A 327 4.57 9.02 -20.46
C PHE A 327 3.05 9.23 -20.44
N PHE A 328 2.53 9.80 -19.36
CA PHE A 328 1.09 10.05 -19.26
C PHE A 328 0.62 11.17 -20.19
N LYS A 329 1.38 12.23 -20.29
CA LYS A 329 1.01 13.42 -21.08
C LYS A 329 0.98 13.13 -22.58
N GLU A 330 1.93 12.37 -23.10
CA GLU A 330 2.05 12.09 -24.55
C GLU A 330 1.16 10.94 -24.99
N LEU A 331 0.93 9.93 -24.13
CA LEU A 331 0.19 8.74 -24.52
C LEU A 331 -1.30 8.78 -24.14
N SER A 332 -1.74 9.73 -23.30
CA SER A 332 -3.15 9.91 -22.96
C SER A 332 -3.78 11.01 -23.84
N THR A 333 -4.03 10.67 -25.09
CA THR A 333 -4.53 11.60 -26.11
C THR A 333 -6.07 11.56 -26.21
N LYS A 334 -6.64 12.52 -26.96
CA LYS A 334 -8.08 12.56 -27.24
C LYS A 334 -8.54 11.32 -28.02
N GLU A 335 -7.71 10.82 -28.92
CA GLU A 335 -7.96 9.60 -29.71
C GLU A 335 -8.05 8.36 -28.83
N ASN A 336 -7.33 8.35 -27.72
CA ASN A 336 -7.36 7.31 -26.69
C ASN A 336 -8.36 7.63 -25.56
N ASN A 337 -9.32 8.53 -25.78
CA ASN A 337 -10.27 8.97 -24.75
C ASN A 337 -9.59 9.45 -23.45
N TRP A 338 -8.41 10.04 -23.55
CA TRP A 338 -7.59 10.50 -22.43
C TRP A 338 -7.10 9.38 -21.46
N LEU A 339 -7.26 8.13 -21.85
CA LEU A 339 -6.79 6.97 -21.09
C LEU A 339 -5.32 6.68 -21.39
N CYS A 340 -4.57 6.35 -20.34
CA CYS A 340 -3.21 5.86 -20.53
C CYS A 340 -3.22 4.40 -21.04
N PRO A 341 -2.35 4.04 -21.99
CA PRO A 341 -2.16 2.65 -22.38
C PRO A 341 -1.55 1.86 -21.24
N ASP A 342 -1.82 0.55 -21.18
CA ASP A 342 -1.26 -0.35 -20.16
C ASP A 342 0.27 -0.36 -20.17
N ASN A 343 0.85 -0.39 -21.37
CA ASN A 343 2.28 -0.31 -21.55
C ASN A 343 2.68 0.28 -22.90
N TYR A 344 3.93 0.74 -22.97
CA TYR A 344 4.62 1.13 -24.19
C TYR A 344 5.93 0.37 -24.29
N GLN A 345 6.04 -0.49 -25.28
CA GLN A 345 7.22 -1.30 -25.59
C GLN A 345 8.03 -0.67 -26.71
N ILE A 346 9.33 -0.50 -26.51
CA ILE A 346 10.22 0.16 -27.50
C ILE A 346 11.02 -0.88 -28.30
N SER A 347 11.47 -1.96 -27.65
CA SER A 347 12.33 -2.95 -28.29
C SER A 347 11.57 -4.08 -28.92
N MET A 348 12.18 -4.75 -29.91
CA MET A 348 11.67 -5.79 -30.81
C MET A 348 10.63 -5.28 -31.80
N VAL A 349 9.48 -4.83 -31.32
CA VAL A 349 8.45 -4.13 -32.09
C VAL A 349 8.01 -2.98 -31.24
N GLU A 350 8.14 -1.76 -31.74
CA GLU A 350 7.61 -0.58 -31.07
C GLU A 350 6.08 -0.66 -31.07
N LYS A 351 5.49 -0.65 -29.89
CA LYS A 351 4.05 -0.85 -29.73
C LYS A 351 3.51 -0.18 -28.48
N VAL A 352 2.46 0.60 -28.66
CA VAL A 352 1.62 1.13 -27.60
C VAL A 352 0.46 0.15 -27.38
N SER A 353 0.17 -0.21 -26.14
CA SER A 353 -0.96 -1.07 -25.80
C SER A 353 -2.29 -0.38 -26.08
N ASP A 354 -3.26 -1.10 -26.60
CA ASP A 354 -4.60 -0.61 -26.89
C ASP A 354 -5.59 -0.80 -25.73
N LYS A 355 -5.12 -1.25 -24.58
CA LYS A 355 -5.91 -1.53 -23.37
C LYS A 355 -5.45 -0.78 -22.16
N THR A 356 -6.33 -0.64 -21.17
CA THR A 356 -6.04 -0.08 -19.85
C THR A 356 -6.87 -0.78 -18.76
N SER A 357 -6.46 -0.62 -17.49
CA SER A 357 -7.10 -1.20 -16.31
C SER A 357 -7.54 -0.13 -15.29
N PRO A 358 -8.42 -0.45 -14.34
CA PRO A 358 -8.78 0.50 -13.27
C PRO A 358 -7.58 0.96 -12.43
N THR A 359 -6.62 0.07 -12.13
CA THR A 359 -5.38 0.45 -11.42
C THR A 359 -4.57 1.47 -12.22
N ASN A 360 -4.45 1.29 -13.55
CA ASN A 360 -3.77 2.25 -14.42
C ASN A 360 -4.44 3.62 -14.37
N MET A 361 -5.78 3.69 -14.48
CA MET A 361 -6.55 4.94 -14.42
C MET A 361 -6.43 5.61 -13.04
N GLY A 362 -6.49 4.85 -11.96
CA GLY A 362 -6.33 5.37 -10.60
C GLY A 362 -4.96 6.00 -10.40
N LEU A 363 -3.90 5.35 -10.86
CA LEU A 363 -2.54 5.89 -10.81
C LEU A 363 -2.31 7.03 -11.79
N GLN A 364 -3.00 7.06 -12.94
CA GLN A 364 -2.99 8.20 -13.86
C GLN A 364 -3.57 9.47 -13.19
N PHE A 365 -4.65 9.35 -12.43
CA PHE A 365 -5.19 10.47 -11.63
C PHE A 365 -4.18 10.96 -10.57
N LEU A 366 -3.51 10.04 -9.87
CA LEU A 366 -2.46 10.41 -8.91
C LEU A 366 -1.25 11.03 -9.61
N ALA A 367 -0.92 10.58 -10.83
CA ALA A 367 0.16 11.15 -11.63
C ALA A 367 -0.15 12.60 -12.04
N MET A 368 -1.40 12.91 -12.47
CA MET A 368 -1.84 14.27 -12.78
C MET A 368 -1.69 15.20 -11.56
N LEU A 369 -2.11 14.72 -10.39
CA LEU A 369 -2.00 15.48 -9.15
C LEU A 369 -0.55 15.66 -8.72
N SER A 370 0.27 14.62 -8.87
CA SER A 370 1.70 14.66 -8.56
C SER A 370 2.47 15.60 -9.51
N ALA A 371 2.12 15.61 -10.79
CA ALA A 371 2.70 16.55 -11.74
C ALA A 371 2.42 18.01 -11.35
N ARG A 372 1.24 18.28 -10.82
CA ARG A 372 0.89 19.59 -10.27
C ARG A 372 1.69 19.94 -9.02
N ASP A 373 1.80 19.01 -8.08
CA ASP A 373 2.55 19.21 -6.84
C ASP A 373 4.03 19.46 -7.07
N LEU A 374 4.59 18.80 -8.09
CA LEU A 374 5.99 18.93 -8.50
C LEU A 374 6.25 20.11 -9.47
N GLY A 375 5.22 20.89 -9.83
CA GLY A 375 5.35 22.09 -10.66
C GLY A 375 5.48 21.82 -12.16
N PHE A 376 5.12 20.63 -12.65
CA PHE A 376 5.17 20.27 -14.08
C PHE A 376 3.91 20.68 -14.84
N GLU A 377 2.84 20.99 -14.13
CA GLU A 377 1.55 21.41 -14.70
C GLU A 377 0.95 22.59 -13.96
N THR A 378 0.21 23.43 -14.68
CA THR A 378 -0.56 24.52 -14.09
C THR A 378 -1.84 23.99 -13.42
N LEU A 379 -2.49 24.81 -12.60
CA LEU A 379 -3.76 24.46 -11.98
C LEU A 379 -4.86 24.19 -13.02
N SER A 380 -4.97 25.07 -14.00
CA SER A 380 -5.98 24.99 -15.06
C SER A 380 -5.80 23.76 -15.95
N SER A 381 -4.54 23.42 -16.31
CA SER A 381 -4.23 22.23 -17.10
C SER A 381 -4.54 20.96 -16.33
N THR A 382 -4.18 20.91 -15.04
CA THR A 382 -4.46 19.77 -14.16
C THR A 382 -5.97 19.53 -14.02
N VAL A 383 -6.75 20.56 -13.70
CA VAL A 383 -8.20 20.43 -13.55
C VAL A 383 -8.83 19.98 -14.87
N THR A 384 -8.40 20.51 -16.00
CA THR A 384 -8.92 20.12 -17.33
C THR A 384 -8.56 18.67 -17.68
N ALA A 385 -7.33 18.22 -17.37
CA ALA A 385 -6.93 16.85 -17.59
C ALA A 385 -7.74 15.86 -16.75
N VAL A 386 -7.97 16.20 -15.47
CA VAL A 386 -8.79 15.40 -14.56
C VAL A 386 -10.25 15.34 -15.03
N GLU A 387 -10.82 16.46 -15.52
CA GLU A 387 -12.18 16.49 -16.09
C GLU A 387 -12.31 15.56 -17.30
N ASN A 388 -11.38 15.66 -18.24
CA ASN A 388 -11.40 14.86 -19.45
C ASN A 388 -11.37 13.35 -19.14
N LEU A 389 -10.49 12.93 -18.25
CA LEU A 389 -10.39 11.53 -17.82
C LEU A 389 -11.62 11.11 -16.99
N MET A 390 -12.12 11.97 -16.13
CA MET A 390 -13.32 11.68 -15.32
C MET A 390 -14.56 11.52 -16.18
N ASP A 391 -14.73 12.33 -17.22
CA ASP A 391 -15.83 12.25 -18.16
C ASP A 391 -15.78 10.94 -18.99
N THR A 392 -14.57 10.47 -19.31
CA THR A 392 -14.36 9.16 -19.92
C THR A 392 -14.75 8.04 -18.96
N VAL A 393 -14.24 8.07 -17.73
CA VAL A 393 -14.58 7.07 -16.70
C VAL A 393 -16.08 6.98 -16.44
N GLN A 394 -16.80 8.11 -16.50
CA GLN A 394 -18.26 8.10 -16.34
C GLN A 394 -18.98 7.37 -17.47
N LYS A 395 -18.49 7.45 -18.71
CA LYS A 395 -19.06 6.80 -19.90
C LYS A 395 -18.76 5.31 -19.97
N MET A 396 -17.68 4.84 -19.34
CA MET A 396 -17.27 3.44 -19.38
C MET A 396 -18.34 2.51 -18.79
N PRO A 397 -18.63 1.34 -19.40
CA PRO A 397 -19.49 0.31 -18.83
C PRO A 397 -19.02 -0.11 -17.42
N LYS A 398 -19.95 -0.34 -16.51
CA LYS A 398 -19.69 -0.75 -15.13
C LYS A 398 -20.60 -1.91 -14.73
N PHE A 399 -20.15 -2.72 -13.78
CA PHE A 399 -20.94 -3.77 -13.15
C PHE A 399 -21.01 -3.51 -11.63
N ASN A 400 -22.22 -3.33 -11.09
CA ASN A 400 -22.44 -2.94 -9.68
C ASN A 400 -21.58 -1.74 -9.23
N GLY A 401 -21.40 -0.76 -10.12
CA GLY A 401 -20.54 0.40 -9.87
C GLY A 401 -19.05 0.19 -10.12
N HIS A 402 -18.58 -1.06 -10.22
CA HIS A 402 -17.20 -1.40 -10.49
C HIS A 402 -16.84 -1.31 -11.96
N LEU A 403 -15.62 -0.88 -12.26
CA LEU A 403 -15.03 -0.99 -13.59
C LEU A 403 -14.57 -2.43 -13.84
N TYR A 404 -14.65 -2.85 -15.11
CA TYR A 404 -14.08 -4.12 -15.55
C TYR A 404 -12.55 -4.08 -15.54
N ASN A 405 -11.93 -5.23 -15.51
CA ASN A 405 -10.47 -5.35 -15.41
C ASN A 405 -9.73 -4.76 -16.62
N TRP A 406 -10.31 -4.90 -17.84
CA TRP A 406 -9.67 -4.43 -19.06
C TRP A 406 -10.67 -3.74 -20.00
N TYR A 407 -10.23 -2.60 -20.54
CA TYR A 407 -10.95 -1.85 -21.57
C TYR A 407 -10.04 -1.54 -22.76
N HIS A 408 -10.63 -1.51 -23.94
CA HIS A 408 -9.99 -0.94 -25.12
C HIS A 408 -10.01 0.60 -25.03
N ILE A 409 -8.84 1.24 -25.13
CA ILE A 409 -8.70 2.69 -24.89
C ILE A 409 -9.40 3.55 -25.95
N GLY A 410 -9.48 3.07 -27.20
CA GLY A 410 -10.11 3.81 -28.31
C GLY A 410 -11.63 3.71 -28.32
N THR A 411 -12.19 2.50 -28.08
CA THR A 411 -13.64 2.25 -28.19
C THR A 411 -14.36 2.24 -26.87
N LEU A 412 -13.65 2.13 -25.74
CA LEU A 412 -14.17 1.92 -24.39
C LEU A 412 -14.89 0.58 -24.18
N ASP A 413 -14.76 -0.36 -25.11
CA ASP A 413 -15.32 -1.69 -24.98
C ASP A 413 -14.63 -2.50 -23.89
N VAL A 414 -15.42 -3.32 -23.19
CA VAL A 414 -14.91 -4.28 -22.21
C VAL A 414 -14.20 -5.41 -22.94
N LEU A 415 -12.96 -5.68 -22.60
CA LEU A 415 -12.20 -6.79 -23.17
C LEU A 415 -12.53 -8.11 -22.46
N ASN A 416 -12.62 -9.18 -23.23
CA ASN A 416 -12.87 -10.51 -22.69
C ASN A 416 -11.59 -11.14 -22.10
N PRO A 417 -11.73 -11.92 -21.01
CA PRO A 417 -12.97 -12.22 -20.30
C PRO A 417 -13.47 -10.98 -19.50
N ALA A 418 -14.82 -10.76 -19.54
CA ALA A 418 -15.46 -9.70 -18.76
C ALA A 418 -15.35 -10.03 -17.26
N TYR A 419 -14.44 -9.35 -16.58
CA TYR A 419 -13.99 -9.70 -15.23
C TYR A 419 -13.93 -8.46 -14.32
N ILE A 420 -14.36 -8.61 -13.09
CA ILE A 420 -14.23 -7.59 -12.04
C ILE A 420 -13.15 -8.05 -11.07
N SER A 421 -12.02 -7.34 -11.02
CA SER A 421 -10.96 -7.58 -10.06
C SER A 421 -11.23 -6.83 -8.75
N THR A 422 -11.14 -7.53 -7.64
CA THR A 422 -11.31 -6.92 -6.31
C THR A 422 -10.24 -5.90 -6.02
N VAL A 423 -9.00 -6.20 -6.36
CA VAL A 423 -7.83 -5.33 -6.11
C VAL A 423 -7.85 -4.11 -7.00
N ASP A 424 -8.09 -4.28 -8.30
CA ASP A 424 -8.14 -3.15 -9.24
C ASP A 424 -9.26 -2.16 -8.87
N SER A 425 -10.41 -2.68 -8.42
CA SER A 425 -11.51 -1.85 -7.91
C SER A 425 -11.08 -1.06 -6.68
N GLY A 426 -10.43 -1.70 -5.72
CA GLY A 426 -9.96 -1.06 -4.50
C GLY A 426 -8.87 -0.02 -4.75
N ASN A 427 -7.92 -0.33 -5.62
CA ASN A 427 -6.84 0.59 -6.02
C ASN A 427 -7.43 1.84 -6.68
N PHE A 428 -8.30 1.66 -7.69
CA PHE A 428 -8.96 2.78 -8.37
C PHE A 428 -9.69 3.69 -7.40
N LEU A 429 -10.56 3.13 -6.55
CA LEU A 429 -11.36 3.91 -5.61
C LEU A 429 -10.51 4.55 -4.51
N GLY A 430 -9.50 3.87 -3.99
CA GLY A 430 -8.57 4.42 -3.02
C GLY A 430 -7.78 5.61 -3.57
N HIS A 431 -7.35 5.52 -4.84
CA HIS A 431 -6.68 6.64 -5.51
C HIS A 431 -7.64 7.81 -5.76
N LEU A 432 -8.92 7.54 -6.06
CA LEU A 432 -9.93 8.60 -6.19
C LEU A 432 -10.18 9.34 -4.87
N VAL A 433 -10.12 8.65 -3.71
CA VAL A 433 -10.21 9.31 -2.40
C VAL A 433 -9.06 10.31 -2.22
N ALA A 434 -7.83 9.91 -2.55
CA ALA A 434 -6.68 10.81 -2.47
C ALA A 434 -6.79 11.97 -3.48
N LEU A 435 -7.27 11.70 -4.70
CA LEU A 435 -7.53 12.72 -5.73
C LEU A 435 -8.56 13.74 -5.24
N LYS A 436 -9.70 13.31 -4.70
CA LYS A 436 -10.77 14.18 -4.19
C LYS A 436 -10.23 15.21 -3.22
N ASN A 437 -9.54 14.74 -2.18
CA ASN A 437 -8.99 15.61 -1.15
C ASN A 437 -7.85 16.49 -1.70
N GLY A 438 -7.04 15.97 -2.62
CA GLY A 438 -6.03 16.75 -3.33
C GLY A 438 -6.62 17.89 -4.14
N LEU A 439 -7.70 17.65 -4.88
CA LEU A 439 -8.41 18.70 -5.63
C LEU A 439 -9.01 19.76 -4.71
N LEU A 440 -9.67 19.37 -3.62
CA LEU A 440 -10.23 20.31 -2.65
C LEU A 440 -9.14 21.15 -1.97
N GLU A 441 -7.99 20.57 -1.70
CA GLU A 441 -6.83 21.26 -1.12
C GLU A 441 -6.28 22.35 -2.05
N LEU A 442 -6.36 22.16 -3.38
CA LEU A 442 -5.94 23.16 -4.37
C LEU A 442 -6.70 24.49 -4.26
N ILE A 443 -7.90 24.51 -3.65
CA ILE A 443 -8.69 25.74 -3.41
C ILE A 443 -7.97 26.66 -2.41
N ASP A 444 -7.31 26.08 -1.43
CA ASP A 444 -6.70 26.80 -0.32
C ASP A 444 -5.16 26.89 -0.42
N ARG A 445 -4.55 26.10 -1.29
CA ARG A 445 -3.11 26.18 -1.58
C ARG A 445 -2.79 27.35 -2.52
N PRO A 446 -1.53 27.84 -2.47
CA PRO A 446 -1.06 28.81 -3.44
C PRO A 446 -1.25 28.32 -4.89
N VAL A 447 -1.72 29.22 -5.76
CA VAL A 447 -1.89 28.90 -7.20
C VAL A 447 -0.54 28.51 -7.82
N TYR A 448 0.55 29.10 -7.38
CA TYR A 448 1.90 28.67 -7.72
C TYR A 448 2.65 28.24 -6.46
N PRO A 449 3.27 27.03 -6.44
CA PRO A 449 4.15 26.62 -5.34
C PRO A 449 5.28 27.63 -5.10
N GLU A 450 5.75 27.75 -3.88
CA GLU A 450 6.79 28.70 -3.47
C GLU A 450 8.09 28.55 -4.32
N ASN A 451 8.36 27.35 -4.79
CA ASN A 451 9.53 27.01 -5.62
C ASN A 451 9.24 26.97 -7.13
N PHE A 452 7.99 27.17 -7.57
CA PHE A 452 7.60 27.01 -8.98
C PHE A 452 8.44 27.85 -9.94
N LEU A 453 8.63 29.14 -9.61
CA LEU A 453 9.43 30.05 -10.42
C LEU A 453 10.93 29.70 -10.40
N SER A 454 11.46 29.26 -9.25
CA SER A 454 12.85 28.84 -9.16
C SER A 454 13.13 27.54 -9.92
N GLU A 455 12.19 26.61 -9.89
CA GLU A 455 12.27 25.35 -10.66
C GLU A 455 12.15 25.61 -12.17
N LEU A 456 11.22 26.49 -12.57
CA LEU A 456 11.07 26.93 -13.95
C LEU A 456 12.36 27.61 -14.45
N ARG A 457 12.97 28.48 -13.63
CA ARG A 457 14.22 29.17 -13.92
C ARG A 457 15.41 28.21 -14.09
N ILE A 458 15.55 27.24 -13.18
CA ILE A 458 16.59 26.19 -13.27
C ILE A 458 16.42 25.39 -14.57
N ALA A 459 15.17 25.06 -14.91
CA ALA A 459 14.86 24.32 -16.13
C ALA A 459 15.21 25.11 -17.39
N VAL A 460 14.99 26.45 -17.44
CA VAL A 460 15.40 27.34 -18.51
C VAL A 460 16.92 27.49 -18.56
N GLU A 461 17.58 27.65 -17.42
CA GLU A 461 19.06 27.77 -17.34
C GLU A 461 19.74 26.49 -17.86
N ASN A 462 19.24 25.31 -17.53
CA ASN A 462 19.76 24.01 -17.98
C ASN A 462 19.55 23.84 -19.51
N SER A 463 18.40 24.22 -20.05
CA SER A 463 18.16 24.16 -21.49
C SER A 463 19.05 25.15 -22.29
N ASN A 464 19.33 26.32 -21.70
CA ASN A 464 20.26 27.30 -22.29
C ASN A 464 21.72 26.84 -22.22
N GLU A 465 22.14 26.09 -21.21
CA GLU A 465 23.51 25.57 -21.12
C GLU A 465 23.76 24.46 -22.16
N GLU A 466 22.79 23.62 -22.45
CA GLU A 466 22.83 22.66 -23.56
C GLU A 466 22.87 23.35 -24.93
N ILE A 467 22.11 24.41 -25.12
CA ILE A 467 22.13 25.24 -26.34
C ILE A 467 23.49 25.97 -26.48
N ARG A 468 24.09 26.44 -25.36
CA ARG A 468 25.40 27.11 -25.33
C ARG A 468 26.57 26.20 -25.66
N MET A 469 26.59 24.98 -25.14
CA MET A 469 27.65 24.01 -25.48
C MET A 469 27.71 23.71 -26.99
N ARG A 470 26.60 23.92 -27.70
CA ARG A 470 26.50 23.68 -29.15
C ARG A 470 26.68 24.90 -30.02
N THR A 471 26.44 26.14 -29.51
CA THR A 471 26.44 27.35 -30.31
C THR A 471 27.58 28.34 -30.01
N GLY A 472 28.40 28.14 -29.00
CA GLY A 472 29.65 28.89 -28.78
C GLY A 472 29.50 30.37 -28.35
N ASN A 473 28.45 30.82 -27.70
CA ASN A 473 28.21 32.22 -27.31
C ASN A 473 27.95 32.48 -25.80
N PRO A 474 28.17 33.66 -25.24
CA PRO A 474 28.82 33.90 -23.95
C PRO A 474 27.96 34.00 -22.68
N SER A 475 28.60 33.71 -21.60
CA SER A 475 28.52 33.98 -20.14
C SER A 475 27.16 34.14 -19.41
N GLY A 476 26.90 33.18 -18.45
CA GLY A 476 25.76 33.11 -17.56
C GLY A 476 25.65 34.14 -16.43
N ASN A 477 26.62 35.08 -16.28
CA ASN A 477 26.58 36.10 -15.23
C ASN A 477 25.69 37.32 -15.56
N GLU A 478 25.38 37.58 -16.83
CA GLU A 478 24.46 38.65 -17.24
C GLU A 478 22.98 38.31 -17.02
N LEU A 479 22.60 37.04 -17.17
CA LEU A 479 21.22 36.58 -16.93
C LEU A 479 20.82 36.60 -15.44
N LYS A 480 21.74 36.34 -14.50
CA LYS A 480 21.49 36.39 -13.06
C LYS A 480 21.15 37.80 -12.54
N ALA A 481 21.61 38.88 -13.20
CA ALA A 481 21.32 40.25 -12.80
C ALA A 481 19.98 40.79 -13.36
N ARG A 482 19.41 40.19 -14.41
CA ARG A 482 18.18 40.64 -15.05
C ARG A 482 16.88 40.24 -14.34
N TYR A 483 16.85 39.13 -13.58
CA TYR A 483 15.61 38.58 -13.04
C TYR A 483 15.24 39.12 -11.66
N GLN A 484 15.19 40.40 -11.45
CA GLN A 484 14.69 41.00 -10.20
C GLN A 484 13.17 41.27 -10.21
N LYS A 485 12.50 41.28 -11.37
CA LYS A 485 11.05 41.50 -11.48
C LYS A 485 10.38 40.53 -12.45
N ILE A 486 9.15 40.13 -12.15
CA ILE A 486 8.37 39.12 -12.87
C ILE A 486 7.90 39.59 -14.26
N GLY A 487 7.64 40.91 -14.44
CA GLY A 487 7.36 41.49 -15.73
C GLY A 487 8.52 41.26 -16.69
N GLU A 488 9.75 41.47 -16.25
CA GLU A 488 10.98 41.16 -17.01
C GLU A 488 11.11 39.67 -17.31
N LEU A 489 10.60 38.78 -16.43
CA LEU A 489 10.58 37.30 -16.64
C LEU A 489 9.60 36.91 -17.76
N ILE A 490 8.42 37.52 -17.82
CA ILE A 490 7.41 37.25 -18.85
C ILE A 490 7.89 37.78 -20.20
N ASP A 491 8.51 38.96 -20.22
CA ASP A 491 9.05 39.55 -21.45
C ASP A 491 10.24 38.76 -21.98
N ASP A 492 11.17 38.33 -21.10
CA ASP A 492 12.33 37.50 -21.48
C ASP A 492 11.92 36.09 -21.90
N ILE A 493 10.88 35.50 -21.27
CA ILE A 493 10.32 34.19 -21.65
C ILE A 493 9.65 34.30 -23.03
N THR A 494 9.02 35.43 -23.35
CA THR A 494 8.40 35.69 -24.65
C THR A 494 9.46 35.85 -25.72
N GLU A 495 10.57 36.55 -25.43
CA GLU A 495 11.73 36.68 -26.32
C GLU A 495 12.43 35.34 -26.59
N ILE A 496 12.62 34.49 -25.54
CA ILE A 496 13.15 33.12 -25.68
C ILE A 496 12.20 32.25 -26.51
N ARG A 497 10.90 32.43 -26.38
CA ARG A 497 9.89 31.74 -27.20
C ARG A 497 10.00 32.11 -28.68
N GLU A 498 10.16 33.40 -29.00
CA GLU A 498 10.30 33.88 -30.39
C GLU A 498 11.59 33.35 -30.99
N ASP A 499 12.71 33.36 -30.25
CA ASP A 499 14.00 32.81 -30.70
C ASP A 499 13.98 31.29 -30.96
N LEU A 500 13.16 30.55 -30.20
CA LEU A 500 13.02 29.09 -30.35
C LEU A 500 12.02 28.68 -31.45
N THR A 501 11.02 29.53 -31.75
CA THR A 501 10.04 29.27 -32.82
C THR A 501 10.57 29.58 -34.22
N ASP A 502 11.56 30.47 -34.34
CA ASP A 502 12.13 30.85 -35.65
C ASP A 502 13.19 29.87 -36.19
N ARG A 503 13.53 28.82 -35.45
CA ARG A 503 14.48 27.79 -35.89
C ARG A 503 13.79 26.53 -36.33
N GLU A 504 13.94 26.08 -37.56
CA GLU A 504 13.55 24.76 -38.06
C GLU A 504 14.28 23.66 -37.23
N LEU A 505 13.57 23.03 -36.32
CA LEU A 505 14.09 22.03 -35.38
C LEU A 505 14.04 20.64 -35.99
N THR A 506 15.19 19.98 -36.14
CA THR A 506 15.26 18.56 -36.50
C THR A 506 14.88 17.67 -35.32
N PRO A 507 14.23 16.51 -35.53
CA PRO A 507 13.73 15.67 -34.44
C PRO A 507 14.88 14.91 -33.75
N ARG A 508 15.31 15.39 -32.58
CA ARG A 508 16.20 14.70 -31.64
C ARG A 508 15.62 14.81 -30.23
N GLU A 509 15.89 13.83 -29.38
CA GLU A 509 15.36 13.69 -28.00
C GLU A 509 15.56 14.95 -27.12
N ASP A 510 16.64 15.71 -27.35
CA ASP A 510 16.98 16.94 -26.63
C ASP A 510 15.97 18.10 -26.89
N TYR A 511 15.26 18.07 -28.01
CA TYR A 511 14.26 19.09 -28.37
C TYR A 511 12.87 18.85 -27.76
N GLN A 512 12.55 17.63 -27.40
CA GLN A 512 11.27 17.33 -26.71
C GLN A 512 11.19 18.05 -25.37
N TRP A 513 12.29 18.10 -24.64
CA TRP A 513 12.38 18.79 -23.36
C TRP A 513 12.15 20.30 -23.47
N THR A 514 12.83 20.95 -24.39
CA THR A 514 12.67 22.37 -24.64
C THR A 514 11.24 22.73 -25.05
N ARG A 515 10.60 21.91 -25.89
CA ARG A 515 9.20 22.08 -26.29
C ARG A 515 8.24 21.94 -25.13
N GLN A 516 8.50 21.05 -24.21
CA GLN A 516 7.67 20.84 -23.01
C GLN A 516 7.77 22.04 -22.06
N LEU A 517 8.96 22.55 -21.87
CA LEU A 517 9.20 23.75 -21.09
C LEU A 517 8.46 24.95 -21.67
N LEU A 518 8.52 25.15 -22.97
CA LEU A 518 7.74 26.16 -23.67
C LEU A 518 6.23 26.00 -23.46
N ASN A 519 5.71 24.79 -23.56
CA ASN A 519 4.30 24.51 -23.29
C ASN A 519 3.89 24.83 -21.84
N LEU A 520 4.76 24.56 -20.87
CA LEU A 520 4.52 24.92 -19.48
C LEU A 520 4.51 26.43 -19.27
N ILE A 521 5.46 27.13 -19.88
CA ILE A 521 5.55 28.60 -19.88
C ILE A 521 4.30 29.22 -20.49
N ASP A 522 3.90 28.81 -21.71
CA ASP A 522 2.68 29.27 -22.38
C ASP A 522 1.42 29.02 -21.53
N SER A 523 1.33 27.86 -20.90
CA SER A 523 0.21 27.51 -19.99
C SER A 523 0.19 28.40 -18.75
N THR A 524 1.36 28.73 -18.19
CA THR A 524 1.51 29.61 -17.03
C THR A 524 1.10 31.03 -17.36
N ILE A 525 1.55 31.57 -18.49
CA ILE A 525 1.18 32.91 -18.96
C ILE A 525 -0.34 33.00 -19.16
N LYS A 526 -0.93 32.03 -19.88
CA LYS A 526 -2.38 32.00 -20.14
C LYS A 526 -3.18 31.89 -18.84
N GLU A 527 -2.70 31.12 -17.87
CA GLU A 527 -3.36 31.00 -16.56
C GLU A 527 -3.26 32.31 -15.77
N ALA A 528 -2.09 32.91 -15.70
CA ALA A 528 -1.89 34.20 -15.03
C ALA A 528 -2.76 35.33 -15.64
N GLU A 529 -2.82 35.42 -16.97
CA GLU A 529 -3.68 36.36 -17.68
C GLU A 529 -5.16 36.10 -17.43
N SER A 530 -5.59 34.82 -17.47
CA SER A 530 -6.99 34.43 -17.26
C SER A 530 -7.45 34.75 -15.86
N LEU A 531 -6.61 34.49 -14.86
CA LEU A 531 -6.91 34.77 -13.45
C LEU A 531 -6.65 36.24 -13.08
N LYS A 532 -6.20 37.08 -14.02
CA LYS A 532 -5.83 38.51 -13.80
C LYS A 532 -4.87 38.68 -12.62
N LEU A 533 -3.91 37.77 -12.49
CA LEU A 533 -2.92 37.80 -11.43
C LEU A 533 -1.94 38.97 -11.69
N LYS A 534 -1.76 39.80 -10.65
CA LYS A 534 -0.71 40.87 -10.67
C LYS A 534 0.64 40.26 -10.30
N GLU A 535 1.74 40.92 -10.56
CA GLU A 535 3.11 40.52 -10.25
C GLU A 535 3.28 40.01 -8.79
N GLU A 536 2.58 40.62 -7.86
CA GLU A 536 2.56 40.26 -6.44
C GLU A 536 2.02 38.83 -6.19
N ALA A 537 1.22 38.28 -7.11
CA ALA A 537 0.61 36.96 -6.99
C ALA A 537 1.63 35.82 -7.04
N PHE A 538 2.75 36.01 -7.69
CA PHE A 538 3.83 35.02 -7.79
C PHE A 538 4.79 35.06 -6.59
N SER A 539 4.80 36.14 -5.84
CA SER A 539 5.58 36.29 -4.60
C SER A 539 4.75 36.13 -3.33
N SER A 540 3.42 36.13 -3.43
CA SER A 540 2.47 35.99 -2.33
C SER A 540 1.82 34.61 -2.34
N ARG A 541 1.46 34.12 -1.16
CA ARG A 541 0.71 32.83 -0.98
C ARG A 541 -0.76 32.97 -1.41
N LEU A 542 -1.02 33.49 -2.62
CA LEU A 542 -2.37 33.67 -3.15
C LEU A 542 -3.00 32.32 -3.52
N SER A 543 -4.08 31.99 -2.83
CA SER A 543 -4.91 30.81 -3.10
C SER A 543 -6.11 31.18 -3.99
N LEU A 544 -6.75 30.18 -4.62
CA LEU A 544 -8.01 30.43 -5.35
C LEU A 544 -9.05 31.10 -4.47
N ARG A 545 -9.15 30.71 -3.19
CA ARG A 545 -10.07 31.33 -2.24
C ARG A 545 -9.78 32.81 -2.04
N SER A 546 -8.52 33.21 -1.94
CA SER A 546 -8.15 34.61 -1.76
C SER A 546 -8.44 35.44 -3.01
N ILE A 547 -8.17 34.90 -4.21
CA ILE A 547 -8.45 35.52 -5.50
C ILE A 547 -9.96 35.76 -5.70
N THR A 548 -10.81 34.86 -5.22
CA THR A 548 -12.27 35.01 -5.36
C THR A 548 -12.87 36.08 -4.47
N LEU A 549 -12.21 36.47 -3.38
CA LEU A 549 -12.63 37.59 -2.55
C LEU A 549 -12.52 38.94 -3.27
N GLU A 550 -11.79 39.04 -4.37
CA GLU A 550 -11.61 40.25 -5.20
C GLU A 550 -12.56 40.32 -6.42
N ASP A 551 -13.74 39.67 -6.38
CA ASP A 551 -14.74 39.61 -7.48
C ASP A 551 -14.24 38.98 -8.79
N ASN A 552 -13.31 38.01 -8.70
CA ASN A 552 -12.78 37.30 -9.83
C ASN A 552 -13.70 36.14 -10.27
N LYS A 553 -14.53 36.35 -11.28
CA LYS A 553 -15.48 35.37 -11.83
C LYS A 553 -14.80 34.09 -12.35
N ILE A 554 -13.57 34.16 -12.83
CA ILE A 554 -12.85 33.01 -13.38
C ILE A 554 -12.32 32.12 -12.23
N GLY A 555 -11.82 32.74 -11.17
CA GLY A 555 -11.44 32.01 -9.96
C GLY A 555 -12.65 31.30 -9.32
N VAL A 556 -13.82 31.96 -9.28
CA VAL A 556 -15.08 31.32 -8.83
C VAL A 556 -15.42 30.12 -9.70
N GLY A 557 -15.37 30.28 -11.04
CA GLY A 557 -15.63 29.18 -11.97
C GLY A 557 -14.67 28.01 -11.81
N MET A 558 -13.38 28.25 -11.54
CA MET A 558 -12.40 27.21 -11.27
C MET A 558 -12.72 26.45 -9.97
N MET A 559 -13.10 27.14 -8.89
CA MET A 559 -13.52 26.48 -7.65
C MET A 559 -14.77 25.62 -7.86
N GLU A 560 -15.70 26.07 -8.69
CA GLU A 560 -16.93 25.32 -8.99
C GLU A 560 -16.64 24.05 -9.80
N ARG A 561 -15.70 24.12 -10.76
CA ARG A 561 -15.20 22.95 -11.48
C ARG A 561 -14.59 21.92 -10.52
N ILE A 562 -13.72 22.35 -9.62
CA ILE A 562 -13.10 21.47 -8.61
C ILE A 562 -14.17 20.82 -7.71
N ARG A 563 -15.15 21.57 -7.24
CA ARG A 563 -16.27 21.03 -6.43
C ARG A 563 -17.11 20.04 -7.22
N THR A 564 -17.35 20.32 -8.49
CA THR A 564 -18.08 19.41 -9.39
C THR A 564 -17.34 18.08 -9.57
N LEU A 565 -16.02 18.12 -9.73
CA LEU A 565 -15.19 16.92 -9.76
C LEU A 565 -15.26 16.16 -8.45
N SER A 566 -15.16 16.82 -7.31
CA SER A 566 -15.32 16.21 -5.99
C SER A 566 -16.67 15.49 -5.86
N ASN A 567 -17.75 16.12 -6.29
CA ASN A 567 -19.10 15.53 -6.26
C ASN A 567 -19.22 14.32 -7.21
N LYS A 568 -18.58 14.36 -8.40
CA LYS A 568 -18.51 13.20 -9.31
C LYS A 568 -17.80 12.02 -8.68
N ILE A 569 -16.70 12.27 -7.97
CA ILE A 569 -15.96 11.23 -7.24
C ILE A 569 -16.84 10.65 -6.12
N ASP A 570 -17.52 11.49 -5.32
CA ASP A 570 -18.44 11.01 -4.30
C ASP A 570 -19.57 10.15 -4.89
N GLY A 571 -20.08 10.54 -6.06
CA GLY A 571 -21.07 9.76 -6.81
C GLY A 571 -20.53 8.39 -7.23
N ILE A 572 -19.26 8.27 -7.61
CA ILE A 572 -18.64 6.98 -7.92
C ILE A 572 -18.49 6.14 -6.64
N LEU A 573 -17.96 6.73 -5.56
CA LEU A 573 -17.74 6.02 -4.30
C LEU A 573 -19.03 5.50 -3.67
N THR A 574 -20.14 6.23 -3.79
CA THR A 574 -21.44 5.82 -3.22
C THR A 574 -22.18 4.75 -4.03
N ASN A 575 -21.86 4.59 -5.31
CA ASN A 575 -22.54 3.65 -6.20
C ASN A 575 -21.86 2.28 -6.34
N VAL A 576 -20.74 2.08 -5.67
CA VAL A 576 -19.97 0.83 -5.69
C VAL A 576 -20.46 -0.12 -4.62
N ASP A 577 -20.67 -1.39 -4.95
CA ASP A 577 -21.06 -2.47 -4.02
C ASP A 577 -19.97 -3.54 -3.96
N PHE A 578 -19.20 -3.59 -2.87
CA PHE A 578 -18.18 -4.61 -2.64
C PHE A 578 -18.73 -5.94 -2.09
N ARG A 579 -19.99 -5.98 -1.66
CA ARG A 579 -20.56 -7.15 -0.95
C ARG A 579 -20.63 -8.39 -1.84
N PHE A 580 -20.85 -8.25 -3.14
CA PHE A 580 -20.90 -9.40 -4.04
C PHE A 580 -19.53 -10.07 -4.24
N LEU A 581 -18.43 -9.35 -3.99
CA LEU A 581 -17.07 -9.87 -4.01
C LEU A 581 -16.64 -10.47 -2.67
N PHE A 582 -17.47 -10.38 -1.63
CA PHE A 582 -17.14 -10.76 -0.28
C PHE A 582 -17.72 -12.11 0.11
N ASN A 583 -16.85 -13.00 0.60
CA ASN A 583 -17.26 -14.30 1.14
C ASN A 583 -17.61 -14.17 2.62
N GLU A 584 -18.90 -14.09 2.93
CA GLU A 584 -19.38 -13.93 4.30
C GLU A 584 -18.99 -15.09 5.25
N LYS A 585 -18.88 -16.32 4.74
CA LYS A 585 -18.50 -17.48 5.56
C LYS A 585 -17.03 -17.44 5.95
N ARG A 586 -16.15 -17.10 5.00
CA ARG A 586 -14.70 -16.95 5.23
C ARG A 586 -14.32 -15.58 5.80
N MET A 587 -15.19 -14.57 5.66
CA MET A 587 -14.91 -13.17 5.97
C MET A 587 -13.71 -12.62 5.18
N LEU A 588 -13.60 -12.97 3.90
CA LEU A 588 -12.51 -12.61 3.00
C LEU A 588 -13.04 -12.22 1.63
N PHE A 589 -12.33 -11.39 0.90
CA PHE A 589 -12.65 -11.07 -0.49
C PHE A 589 -12.20 -12.20 -1.42
N HIS A 590 -13.04 -12.55 -2.38
CA HIS A 590 -12.64 -13.32 -3.55
C HIS A 590 -11.65 -12.52 -4.41
N ILE A 591 -10.84 -13.20 -5.23
CA ILE A 591 -9.92 -12.53 -6.15
C ILE A 591 -10.70 -11.67 -7.13
N GLY A 592 -11.80 -12.19 -7.66
CA GLY A 592 -12.69 -11.43 -8.51
C GLY A 592 -13.95 -12.19 -8.93
N TYR A 593 -14.64 -11.63 -9.91
CA TYR A 593 -15.92 -12.12 -10.44
C TYR A 593 -15.92 -12.15 -11.95
N HIS A 594 -16.24 -13.30 -12.53
CA HIS A 594 -16.44 -13.50 -13.96
C HIS A 594 -17.88 -13.14 -14.32
N VAL A 595 -18.05 -12.01 -15.00
CA VAL A 595 -19.40 -11.48 -15.31
C VAL A 595 -20.12 -12.37 -16.32
N SER A 596 -19.41 -12.88 -17.33
CA SER A 596 -20.02 -13.71 -18.38
C SER A 596 -20.53 -15.06 -17.88
N SER A 597 -19.84 -15.69 -16.93
CA SER A 597 -20.24 -16.98 -16.35
C SER A 597 -20.99 -16.84 -15.01
N HIS A 598 -21.14 -15.62 -14.49
CA HIS A 598 -21.72 -15.34 -13.17
C HIS A 598 -21.05 -16.12 -12.02
N THR A 599 -19.72 -16.28 -12.06
CA THR A 599 -18.96 -17.07 -11.08
C THR A 599 -17.92 -16.23 -10.35
N LEU A 600 -17.80 -16.46 -9.06
CA LEU A 600 -16.70 -15.93 -8.24
C LEU A 600 -15.50 -16.85 -8.32
N ASP A 601 -14.29 -16.29 -8.26
CA ASP A 601 -13.08 -17.10 -8.08
C ASP A 601 -13.15 -17.89 -6.78
N GLU A 602 -12.64 -19.12 -6.78
CA GLU A 602 -12.53 -19.93 -5.55
C GLU A 602 -11.50 -19.37 -4.57
N GLY A 603 -10.47 -18.72 -5.09
CA GLY A 603 -9.42 -18.06 -4.33
C GLY A 603 -9.92 -16.83 -3.60
N CYS A 604 -9.31 -16.55 -2.44
CA CYS A 604 -9.57 -15.34 -1.67
C CYS A 604 -8.26 -14.66 -1.30
N TYR A 605 -8.28 -13.35 -1.15
CA TYR A 605 -7.19 -12.60 -0.54
C TYR A 605 -7.22 -12.83 0.96
N ASP A 606 -6.29 -13.63 1.46
CA ASP A 606 -6.24 -14.09 2.84
C ASP A 606 -5.02 -13.61 3.64
N LEU A 607 -4.14 -12.80 3.04
CA LEU A 607 -2.93 -12.29 3.67
C LEU A 607 -3.00 -10.79 3.95
N MET A 608 -2.46 -10.37 5.10
CA MET A 608 -2.32 -8.95 5.43
C MET A 608 -1.25 -8.26 4.57
N ALA A 609 -0.12 -8.92 4.32
CA ALA A 609 0.90 -8.42 3.40
C ALA A 609 0.48 -8.74 1.96
N SER A 610 -0.31 -7.87 1.40
CA SER A 610 -0.85 -7.94 0.05
C SER A 610 -1.28 -6.55 -0.40
N GLU A 611 -1.26 -6.29 -1.68
CA GLU A 611 -1.84 -5.10 -2.29
C GLU A 611 -3.34 -4.93 -1.96
N SER A 612 -4.06 -6.05 -1.75
CA SER A 612 -5.48 -6.06 -1.37
C SER A 612 -5.77 -5.41 -0.01
N ALA A 613 -4.76 -5.07 0.77
CA ALA A 613 -4.92 -4.36 2.04
C ALA A 613 -5.62 -3.01 1.84
N LEU A 614 -5.34 -2.31 0.72
CA LEU A 614 -6.02 -1.06 0.37
C LEU A 614 -7.52 -1.28 0.14
N THR A 615 -7.90 -2.29 -0.63
CA THR A 615 -9.31 -2.66 -0.85
C THR A 615 -10.00 -3.01 0.47
N SER A 616 -9.33 -3.79 1.32
CA SER A 616 -9.86 -4.21 2.62
C SER A 616 -10.13 -3.03 3.55
N LEU A 617 -9.18 -2.10 3.67
CA LEU A 617 -9.35 -0.90 4.49
C LEU A 617 -10.47 -0.02 3.95
N LEU A 618 -10.50 0.21 2.63
CA LEU A 618 -11.49 1.06 1.98
C LEU A 618 -12.90 0.50 2.13
N ALA A 619 -13.12 -0.78 1.86
CA ALA A 619 -14.43 -1.41 1.98
C ALA A 619 -14.96 -1.43 3.43
N ILE A 620 -14.05 -1.56 4.43
CA ILE A 620 -14.42 -1.39 5.84
C ILE A 620 -14.80 0.07 6.13
N ALA A 621 -14.04 1.03 5.61
CA ALA A 621 -14.29 2.45 5.81
C ALA A 621 -15.63 2.88 5.19
N MET A 622 -15.99 2.33 4.04
CA MET A 622 -17.29 2.54 3.38
C MET A 622 -18.45 1.82 4.09
N GLY A 623 -18.18 0.92 5.05
CA GLY A 623 -19.20 0.12 5.73
C GLY A 623 -19.75 -1.05 4.90
N GLU A 624 -19.14 -1.38 3.77
CA GLU A 624 -19.56 -2.46 2.87
C GLU A 624 -19.25 -3.86 3.44
N VAL A 625 -18.17 -3.96 4.21
CA VAL A 625 -17.78 -5.21 4.88
C VAL A 625 -17.50 -4.98 6.37
N PRO A 626 -17.74 -5.99 7.22
CA PRO A 626 -17.58 -5.81 8.66
C PRO A 626 -16.11 -5.71 9.06
N LEU A 627 -15.82 -4.94 10.11
CA LEU A 627 -14.47 -4.80 10.69
C LEU A 627 -13.79 -6.16 11.01
N LYS A 628 -14.57 -7.20 11.25
CA LYS A 628 -14.09 -8.56 11.49
C LYS A 628 -13.26 -9.11 10.32
N HIS A 629 -13.50 -8.62 9.10
CA HIS A 629 -12.69 -8.95 7.92
C HIS A 629 -11.20 -8.67 8.17
N TRP A 630 -10.84 -7.48 8.68
CA TRP A 630 -9.45 -7.10 8.93
C TRP A 630 -8.70 -8.11 9.81
N TYR A 631 -9.40 -8.62 10.85
CA TYR A 631 -8.82 -9.61 11.76
C TYR A 631 -8.76 -11.03 11.20
N LYS A 632 -9.43 -11.28 10.07
CA LYS A 632 -9.37 -12.56 9.34
C LYS A 632 -8.21 -12.64 8.35
N LEU A 633 -7.66 -11.50 7.95
CA LEU A 633 -6.45 -11.48 7.14
C LEU A 633 -5.30 -12.16 7.89
N GLY A 634 -4.67 -13.13 7.25
CA GLY A 634 -3.58 -13.91 7.81
C GLY A 634 -2.34 -13.06 8.07
N ARG A 635 -1.72 -13.29 9.22
CA ARG A 635 -0.51 -12.59 9.68
C ARG A 635 0.65 -13.55 9.91
N PRO A 636 1.03 -14.37 8.89
CA PRO A 636 2.22 -15.21 9.03
C PRO A 636 3.44 -14.32 9.18
N LEU A 637 4.25 -14.58 10.21
CA LEU A 637 5.41 -13.75 10.54
C LEU A 637 6.72 -14.50 10.30
N THR A 638 7.70 -13.80 9.76
CA THR A 638 9.12 -14.18 9.76
C THR A 638 9.94 -13.06 10.41
N ILE A 639 11.25 -13.26 10.54
CA ILE A 639 12.15 -12.26 11.11
C ILE A 639 13.28 -11.99 10.16
N VAL A 640 13.46 -10.72 9.83
CA VAL A 640 14.51 -10.21 8.96
C VAL A 640 15.35 -9.21 9.77
N GLY A 641 16.66 -9.47 9.93
CA GLY A 641 17.54 -8.57 10.68
C GLY A 641 17.12 -8.28 12.13
N GLY A 642 16.28 -9.13 12.72
CA GLY A 642 15.69 -8.92 14.05
C GLY A 642 14.37 -8.14 14.05
N ILE A 643 13.87 -7.72 12.88
CA ILE A 643 12.60 -7.02 12.68
C ILE A 643 11.52 -8.03 12.28
N PRO A 644 10.32 -8.03 12.89
CA PRO A 644 9.21 -8.86 12.46
C PRO A 644 8.72 -8.39 11.09
N CYS A 645 8.39 -9.36 10.22
CA CYS A 645 7.92 -9.14 8.87
C CYS A 645 6.75 -10.07 8.59
N PHE A 646 5.63 -9.54 8.14
CA PHE A 646 4.58 -10.38 7.56
C PHE A 646 5.11 -11.03 6.29
N VAL A 647 4.72 -12.29 6.08
CA VAL A 647 5.07 -13.00 4.86
C VAL A 647 3.96 -12.80 3.85
N SER A 648 4.30 -12.38 2.63
CA SER A 648 3.37 -12.25 1.51
C SER A 648 3.32 -13.52 0.68
N TRP A 649 2.44 -13.57 -0.32
CA TRP A 649 2.34 -14.73 -1.21
C TRP A 649 3.59 -14.89 -2.07
N SER A 650 3.93 -13.85 -2.81
CA SER A 650 5.05 -13.88 -3.79
C SER A 650 6.36 -13.34 -3.22
N GLY A 651 6.33 -12.49 -2.21
CA GLY A 651 7.52 -11.82 -1.65
C GLY A 651 8.05 -10.69 -2.53
N THR A 652 7.17 -10.02 -3.28
CA THR A 652 7.48 -8.88 -4.16
C THR A 652 7.51 -7.58 -3.37
N MET A 653 8.29 -6.60 -3.83
CA MET A 653 8.23 -5.25 -3.27
C MET A 653 6.86 -4.59 -3.48
N PHE A 654 6.18 -4.92 -4.56
CA PHE A 654 4.83 -4.46 -4.87
C PHE A 654 3.83 -4.82 -3.76
N GLU A 655 3.73 -6.10 -3.38
CA GLU A 655 2.81 -6.56 -2.32
C GLU A 655 3.03 -5.84 -0.98
N TYR A 656 4.28 -5.42 -0.69
CA TYR A 656 4.64 -4.78 0.57
C TYR A 656 4.49 -3.27 0.57
N LEU A 657 4.73 -2.59 -0.56
CA LEU A 657 4.93 -1.15 -0.59
C LEU A 657 3.91 -0.37 -1.43
N MET A 658 3.20 -1.02 -2.36
CA MET A 658 2.20 -0.33 -3.16
C MET A 658 1.11 0.35 -2.30
N PRO A 659 0.54 -0.28 -1.27
CA PRO A 659 -0.42 0.39 -0.41
C PRO A 659 0.15 1.62 0.31
N ASN A 660 1.46 1.67 0.57
CA ASN A 660 2.12 2.79 1.24
C ASN A 660 2.17 4.07 0.40
N LEU A 661 1.77 4.02 -0.87
CA LEU A 661 1.56 5.23 -1.66
C LEU A 661 0.48 6.13 -1.05
N VAL A 662 -0.53 5.52 -0.43
CA VAL A 662 -1.66 6.23 0.20
C VAL A 662 -1.82 5.93 1.70
N PHE A 663 -1.25 4.84 2.21
CA PHE A 663 -1.27 4.53 3.64
C PHE A 663 -0.21 5.32 4.40
N LYS A 664 -0.61 5.93 5.53
CA LYS A 664 0.31 6.49 6.50
C LYS A 664 1.11 5.40 7.19
N GLU A 665 2.40 5.65 7.35
CA GLU A 665 3.25 4.81 8.19
C GLU A 665 3.17 5.28 9.65
N TYR A 666 2.71 4.39 10.51
CA TYR A 666 2.72 4.61 11.97
C TYR A 666 3.95 3.93 12.56
N GLU A 667 4.78 4.71 13.20
CA GLU A 667 5.99 4.21 13.85
C GLU A 667 5.66 3.06 14.81
N ASP A 668 6.46 2.00 14.82
CA ASP A 668 6.23 0.77 15.59
C ASP A 668 4.99 -0.06 15.20
N SER A 669 4.20 0.33 14.21
CA SER A 669 3.18 -0.57 13.69
C SER A 669 3.81 -1.80 13.04
N VAL A 670 3.10 -2.94 13.07
CA VAL A 670 3.61 -4.15 12.39
C VAL A 670 3.69 -3.94 10.89
N TYR A 671 2.84 -3.06 10.36
CA TYR A 671 2.81 -2.71 8.94
C TYR A 671 4.09 -1.98 8.53
N ALA A 672 4.48 -0.91 9.25
CA ALA A 672 5.73 -0.18 9.01
C ALA A 672 6.98 -1.05 9.24
N GLN A 673 6.97 -1.89 10.28
CA GLN A 673 8.06 -2.85 10.52
C GLN A 673 8.19 -3.87 9.38
N THR A 674 7.05 -4.33 8.82
CA THR A 674 7.02 -5.24 7.68
C THR A 674 7.63 -4.60 6.43
N ALA A 675 7.26 -3.37 6.11
CA ALA A 675 7.81 -2.63 4.98
C ALA A 675 9.34 -2.48 5.09
N ARG A 676 9.84 -2.03 6.24
CA ARG A 676 11.29 -1.93 6.51
C ARG A 676 12.01 -3.28 6.42
N ALA A 677 11.43 -4.32 6.98
CA ALA A 677 12.00 -5.67 6.95
C ALA A 677 12.03 -6.25 5.52
N ALA A 678 10.99 -6.01 4.72
CA ALA A 678 10.94 -6.43 3.33
C ALA A 678 12.05 -5.76 2.51
N VAL A 679 12.22 -4.44 2.62
CA VAL A 679 13.31 -3.69 1.97
C VAL A 679 14.68 -4.25 2.36
N LEU A 680 14.93 -4.47 3.67
CA LEU A 680 16.18 -5.08 4.14
C LEU A 680 16.41 -6.48 3.57
N GLN A 681 15.38 -7.30 3.43
CA GLN A 681 15.51 -8.64 2.86
C GLN A 681 15.85 -8.60 1.36
N HIS A 682 15.25 -7.67 0.62
CA HIS A 682 15.56 -7.45 -0.80
C HIS A 682 17.00 -6.98 -0.98
N MET A 683 17.46 -6.00 -0.22
CA MET A 683 18.85 -5.55 -0.24
C MET A 683 19.84 -6.67 0.11
N LYS A 684 19.51 -7.45 1.15
CA LYS A 684 20.35 -8.58 1.55
C LYS A 684 20.46 -9.64 0.46
N TYR A 685 19.33 -10.02 -0.12
CA TYR A 685 19.27 -11.02 -1.20
C TYR A 685 20.06 -10.56 -2.44
N ALA A 686 19.86 -9.31 -2.86
CA ALA A 686 20.54 -8.72 -3.99
C ALA A 686 22.07 -8.63 -3.78
N LYS A 687 22.50 -8.31 -2.56
CA LYS A 687 23.93 -8.33 -2.20
C LYS A 687 24.52 -9.72 -2.28
N GLU A 688 23.80 -10.76 -1.84
CA GLU A 688 24.22 -12.16 -1.95
C GLU A 688 24.27 -12.64 -3.41
N ALA A 689 23.45 -12.07 -4.28
CA ALA A 689 23.37 -12.36 -5.71
C ALA A 689 24.25 -11.41 -6.58
N GLU A 690 24.93 -10.42 -5.98
CA GLU A 690 25.78 -9.40 -6.64
C GLU A 690 25.07 -8.56 -7.71
N ILE A 691 23.73 -8.39 -7.58
CA ILE A 691 22.88 -7.60 -8.48
C ILE A 691 22.35 -6.33 -7.78
N PRO A 692 21.80 -5.34 -8.51
CA PRO A 692 20.97 -4.30 -7.90
C PRO A 692 19.75 -4.91 -7.18
N TRP A 693 19.26 -4.23 -6.14
CA TRP A 693 18.09 -4.72 -5.43
C TRP A 693 16.78 -4.13 -6.01
N GLY A 694 15.64 -4.72 -5.65
CA GLY A 694 14.33 -4.30 -6.16
C GLY A 694 13.65 -5.38 -6.99
N ILE A 695 13.76 -6.65 -6.56
CA ILE A 695 13.05 -7.75 -7.21
C ILE A 695 11.56 -7.59 -6.93
N SER A 696 10.78 -7.49 -8.00
CA SER A 696 9.32 -7.33 -7.89
C SER A 696 8.64 -7.87 -9.13
N GLU A 697 7.32 -7.85 -9.17
CA GLU A 697 6.59 -8.21 -10.36
C GLU A 697 6.85 -7.20 -11.48
N SER A 698 7.12 -7.74 -12.66
CA SER A 698 7.48 -6.93 -13.82
C SER A 698 7.45 -7.75 -15.10
N GLN A 699 7.53 -7.05 -16.21
CA GLN A 699 7.91 -7.69 -17.47
C GLN A 699 9.35 -8.18 -17.37
N TYR A 700 9.66 -9.29 -18.07
CA TYR A 700 10.99 -9.88 -18.12
C TYR A 700 11.36 -10.23 -19.54
N TYR A 701 12.65 -10.53 -19.82
CA TYR A 701 13.18 -10.69 -21.16
C TYR A 701 12.77 -12.03 -21.79
N ARG A 702 11.46 -12.22 -21.94
CA ARG A 702 10.82 -13.27 -22.73
C ARG A 702 9.62 -12.68 -23.45
N PHE A 703 9.36 -13.20 -24.65
CA PHE A 703 8.31 -12.69 -25.51
C PHE A 703 7.20 -13.72 -25.69
N ASP A 704 5.97 -13.22 -25.87
CA ASP A 704 4.85 -14.00 -26.37
C ASP A 704 4.92 -14.10 -27.91
N LEU A 705 3.94 -14.75 -28.49
CA LEU A 705 3.86 -14.92 -29.98
C LEU A 705 3.65 -13.59 -30.74
N ASN A 706 3.16 -12.57 -30.06
CA ASN A 706 2.95 -11.23 -30.60
C ASN A 706 4.15 -10.31 -30.36
N SER A 707 5.28 -10.87 -29.94
CA SER A 707 6.51 -10.15 -29.57
C SER A 707 6.34 -9.19 -28.40
N ASN A 708 5.32 -9.39 -27.52
CA ASN A 708 5.19 -8.63 -26.30
C ASN A 708 6.02 -9.28 -25.19
N TYR A 709 6.63 -8.46 -24.34
CA TYR A 709 7.27 -8.96 -23.12
C TYR A 709 6.26 -9.68 -22.22
N GLN A 710 6.66 -10.80 -21.64
CA GLN A 710 5.86 -11.51 -20.66
C GLN A 710 5.98 -10.84 -19.28
N TYR A 711 4.94 -10.96 -18.47
CA TYR A 711 4.85 -10.38 -17.13
C TYR A 711 4.73 -11.45 -16.07
N LYS A 712 5.43 -11.30 -14.93
CA LYS A 712 5.42 -12.27 -13.83
C LYS A 712 5.76 -11.62 -12.50
N ALA A 713 5.15 -12.13 -11.41
CA ALA A 713 5.52 -11.80 -10.05
C ALA A 713 6.84 -12.50 -9.66
N PHE A 714 7.87 -11.71 -9.40
CA PHE A 714 9.17 -12.14 -8.88
C PHE A 714 9.34 -11.67 -7.45
N GLY A 715 9.76 -12.56 -6.55
CA GLY A 715 9.94 -12.21 -5.16
C GLY A 715 11.12 -12.92 -4.51
N VAL A 716 11.52 -12.43 -3.34
CA VAL A 716 12.69 -12.94 -2.64
C VAL A 716 12.33 -14.05 -1.65
N PRO A 717 13.22 -15.02 -1.45
CA PRO A 717 13.05 -16.06 -0.43
C PRO A 717 12.91 -15.45 0.97
N LYS A 718 12.41 -16.26 1.92
CA LYS A 718 12.26 -15.93 3.33
C LYS A 718 11.03 -15.08 3.68
N ILE A 719 10.57 -14.21 2.78
CA ILE A 719 9.37 -13.38 2.99
C ILE A 719 8.22 -13.75 2.05
N ARG A 720 8.32 -14.86 1.32
CA ARG A 720 7.27 -15.42 0.46
C ARG A 720 6.74 -16.76 0.97
N LEU A 721 5.47 -17.03 0.69
CA LEU A 721 4.82 -18.34 0.92
C LEU A 721 4.86 -19.22 -0.33
N GLN A 722 4.78 -18.63 -1.51
CA GLN A 722 4.76 -19.36 -2.78
C GLN A 722 6.02 -20.22 -2.96
N PRO A 723 5.88 -21.52 -3.19
CA PRO A 723 7.02 -22.37 -3.51
C PRO A 723 7.53 -22.05 -4.91
N VAL A 724 8.78 -21.67 -5.03
CA VAL A 724 9.43 -21.39 -6.31
C VAL A 724 10.65 -22.28 -6.47
N ARG A 725 10.77 -22.92 -7.64
CA ARG A 725 11.84 -23.91 -7.90
C ARG A 725 13.21 -23.26 -8.12
N LYS A 726 13.24 -22.08 -8.74
CA LYS A 726 14.47 -21.31 -9.02
C LYS A 726 14.28 -19.85 -8.63
N ASN A 727 15.27 -19.27 -8.00
CA ASN A 727 15.27 -17.86 -7.70
C ASN A 727 15.42 -17.07 -9.00
N SER A 728 14.51 -16.15 -9.25
CA SER A 728 14.56 -15.28 -10.40
C SER A 728 15.32 -13.99 -10.02
N MET A 729 16.13 -13.50 -10.95
CA MET A 729 16.94 -12.30 -10.78
C MET A 729 16.48 -11.22 -11.79
N VAL A 730 15.24 -10.80 -11.65
CA VAL A 730 14.66 -9.69 -12.42
C VAL A 730 14.45 -8.52 -11.48
N VAL A 731 15.12 -7.41 -11.77
CA VAL A 731 15.11 -6.21 -10.92
C VAL A 731 14.30 -5.12 -11.61
N ALA A 732 13.28 -4.62 -10.92
CA ALA A 732 12.41 -3.56 -11.39
C ALA A 732 12.73 -2.24 -10.66
N PRO A 733 13.09 -1.17 -11.37
CA PRO A 733 13.47 0.11 -10.75
C PRO A 733 12.37 0.75 -9.89
N TYR A 734 11.09 0.57 -10.26
CA TYR A 734 9.97 1.11 -9.49
C TYR A 734 9.93 0.57 -8.04
N ALA A 735 10.37 -0.66 -7.83
CA ALA A 735 10.45 -1.25 -6.50
C ALA A 735 11.41 -0.49 -5.58
N THR A 736 12.50 0.06 -6.15
CA THR A 736 13.43 0.95 -5.44
C THR A 736 12.77 2.29 -5.14
N MET A 737 11.99 2.85 -6.08
CA MET A 737 11.28 4.12 -5.87
C MET A 737 10.26 4.02 -4.73
N LEU A 738 9.52 2.93 -4.63
CA LEU A 738 8.56 2.70 -3.54
C LEU A 738 9.20 2.70 -2.14
N ALA A 739 10.51 2.44 -2.05
CA ALA A 739 11.24 2.38 -0.80
C ALA A 739 11.95 3.69 -0.40
N LEU A 740 11.78 4.79 -1.15
CA LEU A 740 12.49 6.06 -0.93
C LEU A 740 12.35 6.59 0.50
N ASP A 741 11.15 6.55 1.08
CA ASP A 741 10.92 7.01 2.45
C ASP A 741 11.53 6.08 3.53
N ILE A 742 11.89 4.85 3.16
CA ILE A 742 12.38 3.82 4.09
C ILE A 742 13.90 3.77 4.12
N ALA A 743 14.56 3.90 2.95
CA ALA A 743 15.99 3.67 2.78
C ALA A 743 16.57 4.59 1.67
N GLU A 744 16.54 5.91 1.89
CA GLU A 744 16.91 6.93 0.91
C GLU A 744 18.28 6.72 0.28
N GLU A 745 19.34 6.60 1.11
CA GLU A 745 20.71 6.49 0.62
C GLU A 745 20.91 5.24 -0.25
N GLU A 746 20.36 4.12 0.20
CA GLU A 746 20.42 2.85 -0.52
C GLU A 746 19.59 2.88 -1.80
N CYS A 747 18.44 3.56 -1.79
CA CYS A 747 17.63 3.78 -2.99
C CYS A 747 18.38 4.60 -4.03
N MET A 748 18.94 5.72 -3.63
CA MET A 748 19.69 6.61 -4.53
C MET A 748 20.94 5.93 -5.11
N GLY A 749 21.67 5.18 -4.29
CA GLY A 749 22.80 4.37 -4.76
C GLY A 749 22.37 3.31 -5.78
N ASN A 750 21.26 2.63 -5.52
CA ASN A 750 20.74 1.60 -6.42
C ASN A 750 20.21 2.17 -7.74
N LEU A 751 19.51 3.31 -7.71
CA LEU A 751 19.00 3.98 -8.90
C LEU A 751 20.16 4.47 -9.79
N LYS A 752 21.21 5.04 -9.21
CA LYS A 752 22.43 5.42 -9.96
C LYS A 752 23.05 4.20 -10.65
N ARG A 753 23.19 3.08 -9.92
CA ARG A 753 23.70 1.82 -10.48
C ARG A 753 22.82 1.30 -11.61
N LEU A 754 21.49 1.34 -11.48
CA LEU A 754 20.56 0.95 -12.54
C LEU A 754 20.67 1.86 -13.78
N LYS A 755 20.86 3.17 -13.58
CA LYS A 755 21.10 4.13 -14.67
C LYS A 755 22.43 3.82 -15.39
N GLU A 756 23.50 3.51 -14.67
CA GLU A 756 24.79 3.11 -15.22
C GLU A 756 24.71 1.81 -16.04
N LEU A 757 23.85 0.88 -15.67
CA LEU A 757 23.55 -0.32 -16.44
C LEU A 757 22.77 -0.06 -17.74
N GLY A 758 22.32 1.19 -17.99
CA GLY A 758 21.53 1.58 -19.15
C GLY A 758 20.02 1.41 -19.01
N ALA A 759 19.53 1.18 -17.78
CA ALA A 759 18.09 1.02 -17.52
C ALA A 759 17.31 2.35 -17.44
N TYR A 760 17.78 3.40 -18.11
CA TYR A 760 17.18 4.73 -18.10
C TYR A 760 16.98 5.25 -19.52
N GLY A 761 15.78 5.71 -19.84
CA GLY A 761 15.39 6.12 -21.18
C GLY A 761 14.49 7.34 -21.23
N THR A 762 13.72 7.50 -22.29
CA THR A 762 12.91 8.69 -22.62
C THR A 762 11.91 9.02 -21.50
N TYR A 763 11.19 8.04 -20.98
CA TYR A 763 10.19 8.23 -19.93
C TYR A 763 10.71 7.84 -18.53
N GLY A 764 12.01 7.96 -18.29
CA GLY A 764 12.65 7.59 -17.03
C GLY A 764 13.15 6.14 -17.05
N PHE A 765 13.02 5.43 -15.92
CA PHE A 765 13.51 4.07 -15.84
C PHE A 765 12.65 3.11 -16.66
N TYR A 766 13.33 2.22 -17.41
CA TYR A 766 12.71 1.08 -18.07
C TYR A 766 12.14 0.10 -17.06
N GLU A 767 11.33 -0.82 -17.56
CA GLU A 767 10.52 -1.74 -16.77
C GLU A 767 11.34 -2.64 -15.84
N SER A 768 12.38 -3.29 -16.38
CA SER A 768 13.24 -4.16 -15.56
C SER A 768 14.59 -4.44 -16.20
N VAL A 769 15.49 -4.99 -15.38
CA VAL A 769 16.77 -5.59 -15.81
C VAL A 769 16.75 -7.07 -15.45
N ASP A 770 16.80 -7.94 -16.46
CA ASP A 770 16.76 -9.39 -16.31
C ASP A 770 18.17 -9.98 -16.30
N PHE A 771 18.63 -10.39 -15.13
CA PHE A 771 19.94 -11.04 -14.92
C PHE A 771 19.91 -12.56 -15.12
N ASN A 772 18.76 -13.13 -15.49
CA ASN A 772 18.68 -14.56 -15.83
C ASN A 772 19.08 -14.82 -17.29
N VAL A 773 19.08 -13.81 -18.15
CA VAL A 773 19.33 -13.90 -19.59
C VAL A 773 20.50 -12.99 -19.96
N PRO A 774 21.64 -13.56 -20.40
CA PRO A 774 22.74 -12.73 -20.91
C PRO A 774 22.39 -12.16 -22.29
N ASN A 775 22.78 -10.92 -22.51
CA ASN A 775 22.66 -10.29 -23.84
C ASN A 775 23.85 -10.67 -24.71
N SER A 776 23.59 -11.47 -25.75
CA SER A 776 24.60 -11.96 -26.68
C SER A 776 25.07 -10.86 -27.68
N VAL A 777 24.29 -9.81 -27.87
CA VAL A 777 24.62 -8.71 -28.80
C VAL A 777 25.56 -7.71 -28.13
N ASP A 778 25.20 -7.25 -26.93
CA ASP A 778 25.96 -6.26 -26.17
C ASP A 778 27.01 -6.88 -25.25
N LEU A 779 27.11 -8.24 -25.23
CA LEU A 779 28.01 -9.02 -24.38
C LEU A 779 27.87 -8.68 -22.87
N THR A 780 26.68 -8.29 -22.42
CA THR A 780 26.38 -8.04 -21.02
C THR A 780 25.76 -9.26 -20.34
N PRO A 781 25.97 -9.49 -19.02
CA PRO A 781 25.39 -10.62 -18.31
C PRO A 781 23.91 -10.43 -17.98
N TYR A 782 23.23 -9.42 -18.53
CA TYR A 782 21.83 -9.09 -18.33
C TYR A 782 21.19 -8.56 -19.60
N CYS A 783 19.86 -8.59 -19.65
CA CYS A 783 19.05 -7.93 -20.66
C CYS A 783 18.17 -6.83 -20.04
N ILE A 784 18.06 -5.69 -20.73
CA ILE A 784 17.16 -4.61 -20.33
C ILE A 784 15.81 -4.80 -21.01
N VAL A 785 14.74 -4.78 -20.24
CA VAL A 785 13.36 -4.82 -20.73
C VAL A 785 12.94 -3.39 -21.07
N LYS A 786 13.15 -2.99 -22.32
CA LYS A 786 12.86 -1.64 -22.81
C LYS A 786 11.36 -1.45 -23.06
N SER A 787 10.63 -1.32 -21.98
CA SER A 787 9.20 -1.06 -21.93
C SER A 787 8.88 -0.15 -20.75
N TYR A 788 7.69 0.43 -20.73
CA TYR A 788 7.15 1.22 -19.62
C TYR A 788 5.73 0.76 -19.34
N MET A 789 5.42 0.39 -18.10
CA MET A 789 4.08 0.00 -17.70
C MET A 789 3.40 1.15 -16.93
N ALA A 790 2.17 1.47 -17.28
CA ALA A 790 1.45 2.63 -16.75
C ALA A 790 1.38 2.63 -15.23
N HIS A 791 1.03 1.49 -14.61
CA HIS A 791 0.95 1.43 -13.15
C HIS A 791 2.31 1.59 -12.46
N HIS A 792 3.39 1.05 -13.02
CA HIS A 792 4.73 1.24 -12.47
C HIS A 792 5.22 2.69 -12.63
N GLN A 793 4.91 3.33 -13.77
CA GLN A 793 5.21 4.74 -13.96
C GLN A 793 4.39 5.63 -13.01
N GLY A 794 3.11 5.32 -12.82
CA GLY A 794 2.27 6.01 -11.84
C GLY A 794 2.77 5.86 -10.39
N MET A 795 3.24 4.65 -10.02
CA MET A 795 3.85 4.40 -8.71
C MET A 795 5.16 5.17 -8.53
N ASN A 796 6.02 5.24 -9.57
CA ASN A 796 7.25 6.04 -9.54
C ASN A 796 6.95 7.49 -9.21
N LEU A 797 6.02 8.10 -9.95
CA LEU A 797 5.68 9.51 -9.79
C LEU A 797 5.03 9.78 -8.43
N ALA A 798 4.11 8.92 -7.99
CA ALA A 798 3.48 9.02 -6.68
C ALA A 798 4.46 8.85 -5.51
N ALA A 799 5.41 7.91 -5.62
CA ALA A 799 6.43 7.68 -4.60
C ALA A 799 7.40 8.87 -4.50
N ILE A 800 7.85 9.40 -5.65
CA ILE A 800 8.73 10.59 -5.69
C ILE A 800 7.99 11.80 -5.10
N ASN A 801 6.71 12.00 -5.46
CA ASN A 801 5.90 13.09 -4.91
C ASN A 801 5.75 12.98 -3.39
N ASN A 802 5.44 11.79 -2.86
CA ASN A 802 5.38 11.57 -1.42
C ASN A 802 6.72 11.88 -0.75
N TYR A 803 7.83 11.40 -1.32
CA TYR A 803 9.16 11.63 -0.76
C TYR A 803 9.53 13.12 -0.72
N LEU A 804 9.34 13.85 -1.82
CA LEU A 804 9.70 15.27 -1.93
C LEU A 804 8.76 16.19 -1.13
N ASN A 805 7.48 15.84 -1.03
CA ASN A 805 6.42 16.62 -0.40
C ASN A 805 5.92 16.04 0.93
N GLY A 806 6.74 15.22 1.62
CA GLY A 806 6.48 14.77 2.99
C GLY A 806 5.24 13.89 3.16
N GLY A 807 4.95 13.02 2.18
CA GLY A 807 3.83 12.09 2.24
C GLY A 807 2.48 12.68 1.84
N ILE A 808 2.49 13.64 0.93
CA ILE A 808 1.30 14.43 0.56
C ILE A 808 0.09 13.59 0.12
N LEU A 809 0.30 12.53 -0.66
CA LEU A 809 -0.79 11.65 -1.11
C LEU A 809 -1.38 10.85 0.05
N ARG A 810 -0.56 10.47 1.02
CA ARG A 810 -0.98 9.81 2.27
C ARG A 810 -1.84 10.74 3.12
N GLU A 811 -1.42 12.01 3.28
CA GLU A 811 -2.21 13.00 4.00
C GLU A 811 -3.57 13.23 3.35
N ARG A 812 -3.62 13.29 2.01
CA ARG A 812 -4.86 13.46 1.24
C ARG A 812 -5.79 12.26 1.38
N PHE A 813 -5.28 11.03 1.29
CA PHE A 813 -6.10 9.82 1.50
C PHE A 813 -6.67 9.78 2.92
N HIS A 814 -5.86 10.04 3.94
CA HIS A 814 -6.28 10.06 5.34
C HIS A 814 -7.04 11.33 5.74
N GLY A 815 -7.13 12.33 4.86
CA GLY A 815 -8.02 13.51 5.03
C GLY A 815 -9.49 13.16 4.94
N GLU A 816 -9.86 12.04 4.30
CA GLU A 816 -11.23 11.57 4.19
C GLU A 816 -11.76 11.05 5.54
N MET A 817 -12.93 11.54 5.97
CA MET A 817 -13.50 11.22 7.28
C MET A 817 -13.67 9.72 7.52
N MET A 818 -14.15 8.97 6.52
CA MET A 818 -14.33 7.52 6.62
C MET A 818 -12.99 6.78 6.76
N ILE A 819 -11.96 7.23 6.08
CA ILE A 819 -10.61 6.66 6.19
C ILE A 819 -10.02 6.99 7.55
N LYS A 820 -10.15 8.24 8.00
CA LYS A 820 -9.68 8.68 9.32
C LYS A 820 -10.30 7.87 10.45
N ALA A 821 -11.57 7.48 10.31
CA ALA A 821 -12.25 6.65 11.29
C ALA A 821 -11.70 5.21 11.37
N THR A 822 -11.05 4.73 10.32
CA THR A 822 -10.52 3.35 10.20
C THR A 822 -8.98 3.28 10.26
N GLU A 823 -8.28 4.41 10.21
CA GLU A 823 -6.80 4.45 10.17
C GLU A 823 -6.12 3.76 11.36
N VAL A 824 -6.83 3.65 12.50
CA VAL A 824 -6.35 2.90 13.67
C VAL A 824 -6.00 1.44 13.35
N LEU A 825 -6.58 0.86 12.30
CA LEU A 825 -6.26 -0.49 11.86
C LEU A 825 -4.81 -0.61 11.35
N LEU A 826 -4.25 0.47 10.83
CA LEU A 826 -2.86 0.54 10.37
C LEU A 826 -1.87 0.72 11.53
N GLU A 827 -2.33 1.13 12.71
CA GLU A 827 -1.54 1.26 13.92
C GLU A 827 -1.34 -0.08 14.65
N GLU A 828 -1.81 -1.19 14.09
CA GLU A 828 -1.72 -2.52 14.72
C GLU A 828 -0.29 -2.79 15.20
N LYS A 829 -0.14 -3.05 16.50
CA LYS A 829 1.14 -3.41 17.11
C LYS A 829 1.16 -4.88 17.45
N ARG A 830 2.33 -5.49 17.30
CA ARG A 830 2.52 -6.88 17.64
C ARG A 830 2.37 -7.11 19.13
N GLN A 831 1.52 -8.06 19.50
CA GLN A 831 1.52 -8.58 20.87
C GLN A 831 2.74 -9.48 21.07
N SER A 832 3.56 -9.17 22.06
CA SER A 832 4.89 -9.78 22.28
C SER A 832 4.86 -11.30 22.58
N TYR A 833 3.73 -11.86 22.97
CA TYR A 833 3.57 -13.26 23.39
C TYR A 833 2.89 -14.17 22.34
N LEU A 834 2.36 -13.60 21.23
CA LEU A 834 1.72 -14.38 20.17
C LEU A 834 2.62 -14.41 18.93
N ILE A 835 3.68 -15.21 18.96
CA ILE A 835 4.51 -15.44 17.78
C ILE A 835 3.99 -16.67 17.05
N SER A 836 3.16 -16.49 16.04
CA SER A 836 3.03 -17.47 14.97
C SER A 836 4.19 -17.27 14.00
N ILE A 837 5.26 -18.02 14.17
CA ILE A 837 6.32 -18.06 13.15
C ILE A 837 5.76 -18.94 12.03
N ALA A 838 5.50 -18.32 10.86
CA ALA A 838 5.32 -19.09 9.65
C ALA A 838 6.55 -20.01 9.53
N LYS A 839 6.33 -21.31 9.49
CA LYS A 839 7.40 -22.21 9.08
C LYS A 839 7.89 -21.65 7.77
N GLN A 840 9.18 -21.25 7.70
CA GLN A 840 9.81 -20.84 6.45
C GLN A 840 9.38 -21.84 5.40
N GLY A 841 8.83 -21.35 4.28
CA GLY A 841 8.40 -22.23 3.22
C GLY A 841 9.51 -23.23 3.02
N TYR A 842 9.23 -24.48 3.28
CA TYR A 842 10.20 -25.53 3.08
C TYR A 842 10.65 -25.34 1.64
N THR A 843 11.93 -25.14 1.41
CA THR A 843 12.53 -25.71 0.22
C THR A 843 12.20 -27.18 0.36
N ILE A 844 11.07 -27.59 -0.19
CA ILE A 844 10.81 -28.99 -0.40
C ILE A 844 12.01 -29.40 -1.20
N LYS A 845 12.93 -30.15 -0.61
CA LYS A 845 13.83 -30.98 -1.37
C LYS A 845 12.92 -32.00 -2.03
N ILE A 846 12.20 -31.52 -3.04
CA ILE A 846 11.55 -32.38 -4.01
C ILE A 846 12.73 -33.11 -4.60
N GLY A 847 12.76 -34.40 -4.40
CA GLY A 847 13.68 -35.27 -5.10
C GLY A 847 13.68 -34.86 -6.56
N LYS A 848 14.83 -34.97 -7.23
CA LYS A 848 15.10 -34.45 -8.59
C LYS A 848 13.81 -34.13 -9.35
N PRO A 849 13.56 -32.88 -9.76
CA PRO A 849 12.26 -32.49 -10.29
C PRO A 849 11.91 -33.48 -11.40
N LEU A 850 10.75 -34.13 -11.28
CA LEU A 850 10.20 -35.00 -12.33
C LEU A 850 10.01 -34.24 -13.65
N PHE A 851 10.07 -32.91 -13.59
CA PHE A 851 9.95 -32.03 -14.74
C PHE A 851 11.07 -31.00 -14.68
N LYS A 852 11.83 -30.84 -15.76
CA LYS A 852 12.71 -29.68 -15.99
C LYS A 852 11.86 -28.41 -16.09
N GLU A 853 12.42 -27.26 -15.75
CA GLU A 853 11.78 -25.93 -15.86
C GLU A 853 11.30 -25.57 -17.28
N ASP A 854 11.58 -26.39 -18.27
CA ASP A 854 11.18 -26.24 -19.67
C ASP A 854 9.72 -26.59 -19.95
N ILE A 855 8.85 -26.76 -18.95
CA ILE A 855 7.40 -27.09 -19.14
C ILE A 855 6.70 -26.04 -19.99
N TYR A 856 7.17 -24.79 -20.01
CA TYR A 856 6.63 -23.71 -20.83
C TYR A 856 7.52 -23.34 -22.03
N SER A 857 8.64 -24.04 -22.26
CA SER A 857 9.45 -23.83 -23.45
C SER A 857 8.81 -24.54 -24.65
N ASN A 858 8.88 -23.90 -25.80
CA ASN A 858 8.48 -24.50 -27.04
C ASN A 858 9.33 -25.75 -27.29
N ARG A 859 8.69 -26.86 -27.67
CA ARG A 859 9.37 -28.10 -28.05
C ARG A 859 9.53 -28.10 -29.55
N TYR A 860 10.75 -28.24 -30.04
CA TYR A 860 11.09 -28.23 -31.44
C TYR A 860 11.37 -29.65 -31.92
N VAL A 861 10.72 -30.05 -33.03
CA VAL A 861 10.89 -31.34 -33.66
C VAL A 861 11.26 -31.11 -35.11
N ASN A 862 12.47 -31.49 -35.51
CA ASN A 862 12.99 -31.25 -36.87
C ASN A 862 13.16 -32.57 -37.67
N ARG A 863 12.47 -33.62 -37.23
CA ARG A 863 12.53 -34.95 -37.86
C ARG A 863 11.13 -35.44 -38.17
N THR A 864 10.98 -36.13 -39.31
CA THR A 864 9.76 -36.79 -39.76
C THR A 864 9.84 -38.31 -39.60
N GLY A 865 8.72 -38.98 -39.47
CA GLY A 865 8.65 -40.44 -39.49
C GLY A 865 9.33 -41.11 -38.32
N MET A 866 9.33 -40.53 -37.16
CA MET A 866 9.87 -41.12 -35.92
C MET A 866 8.97 -42.27 -35.48
N GLY A 867 9.55 -43.42 -35.13
CA GLY A 867 8.79 -44.56 -34.61
C GLY A 867 8.01 -44.28 -33.31
N SER A 868 8.38 -43.20 -32.61
CA SER A 868 7.64 -42.65 -31.46
C SER A 868 7.50 -41.15 -31.66
N PRO A 869 6.45 -40.64 -32.30
CA PRO A 869 6.26 -39.22 -32.53
C PRO A 869 6.07 -38.46 -31.23
N VAL A 870 6.51 -37.20 -31.21
CA VAL A 870 6.26 -36.28 -30.09
C VAL A 870 4.81 -35.81 -30.17
N VAL A 871 4.14 -35.76 -29.04
CA VAL A 871 2.72 -35.43 -28.95
C VAL A 871 2.51 -34.08 -28.26
N ASN A 872 1.59 -33.30 -28.77
CA ASN A 872 1.05 -32.11 -28.09
C ASN A 872 -0.42 -32.34 -27.75
N TYR A 873 -0.82 -31.87 -26.55
CA TYR A 873 -2.19 -31.96 -26.07
C TYR A 873 -2.68 -30.57 -25.70
N LEU A 874 -3.71 -30.10 -26.36
CA LEU A 874 -4.37 -28.82 -26.14
C LEU A 874 -5.76 -29.08 -25.58
N SER A 875 -6.18 -28.30 -24.58
CA SER A 875 -7.55 -28.44 -24.01
C SER A 875 -7.99 -27.12 -23.37
N ASN A 876 -9.29 -26.82 -23.47
CA ASN A 876 -9.96 -25.75 -22.75
C ASN A 876 -10.80 -26.28 -21.56
N GLY A 877 -10.66 -27.57 -21.24
CA GLY A 877 -11.41 -28.24 -20.18
C GLY A 877 -12.55 -29.13 -20.69
N THR A 878 -13.29 -28.72 -21.72
CA THR A 878 -14.39 -29.48 -22.33
C THR A 878 -14.03 -30.01 -23.72
N TYR A 879 -13.29 -29.23 -24.50
CA TYR A 879 -12.78 -29.62 -25.81
C TYR A 879 -11.29 -29.94 -25.73
N SER A 880 -10.86 -31.03 -26.30
CA SER A 880 -9.46 -31.48 -26.28
C SER A 880 -8.99 -31.91 -27.65
N LEU A 881 -7.76 -31.52 -28.01
CA LEU A 881 -7.05 -31.90 -29.22
C LEU A 881 -5.71 -32.55 -28.87
N MET A 882 -5.45 -33.71 -29.35
CA MET A 882 -4.14 -34.35 -29.35
C MET A 882 -3.58 -34.35 -30.77
N ILE A 883 -2.34 -33.90 -30.98
CA ILE A 883 -1.69 -33.86 -32.27
C ILE A 883 -0.24 -34.34 -32.16
N THR A 884 0.19 -35.18 -33.06
CA THR A 884 1.57 -35.69 -33.13
C THR A 884 2.45 -34.81 -34.00
N SER A 885 3.79 -34.94 -33.85
CA SER A 885 4.75 -34.27 -34.73
C SER A 885 4.65 -34.66 -36.21
N ASP A 886 4.03 -35.76 -36.52
CA ASP A 886 3.83 -36.22 -37.90
C ASP A 886 2.46 -35.80 -38.47
N GLY A 887 1.58 -35.25 -37.60
CA GLY A 887 0.30 -34.66 -38.00
C GLY A 887 -0.94 -35.52 -37.73
N ASP A 888 -0.78 -36.69 -37.14
CA ASP A 888 -1.90 -37.54 -36.70
C ASP A 888 -2.48 -36.97 -35.42
N GLY A 889 -3.72 -37.33 -35.09
CA GLY A 889 -4.33 -36.90 -33.88
C GLY A 889 -5.83 -37.10 -33.81
N PHE A 890 -6.41 -36.63 -32.75
CA PHE A 890 -7.85 -36.62 -32.52
C PHE A 890 -8.31 -35.31 -31.85
N SER A 891 -9.58 -34.95 -32.09
CA SER A 891 -10.27 -33.99 -31.28
C SER A 891 -11.48 -34.66 -30.64
N LYS A 892 -11.76 -34.26 -29.40
CA LYS A 892 -12.93 -34.75 -28.66
C LYS A 892 -13.60 -33.59 -27.92
N TYR A 893 -14.87 -33.68 -27.82
CA TYR A 893 -15.76 -32.85 -26.99
C TYR A 893 -16.28 -33.71 -25.85
N GLU A 894 -15.90 -33.41 -24.61
CA GLU A 894 -16.13 -34.26 -23.45
C GLU A 894 -15.58 -35.70 -23.68
N ASP A 895 -16.46 -36.71 -23.84
CA ASP A 895 -16.10 -38.10 -24.13
C ASP A 895 -16.34 -38.51 -25.61
N ARG A 896 -16.91 -37.60 -26.45
CA ARG A 896 -17.19 -37.83 -27.86
C ARG A 896 -15.99 -37.48 -28.75
N MET A 897 -15.55 -38.44 -29.54
CA MET A 897 -14.58 -38.24 -30.60
C MET A 897 -15.21 -37.57 -31.82
N LEU A 898 -14.62 -36.51 -32.35
CA LEU A 898 -15.13 -35.82 -33.52
C LEU A 898 -14.70 -36.45 -34.84
N TYR A 899 -13.50 -36.99 -34.86
CA TYR A 899 -13.01 -37.75 -35.99
C TYR A 899 -12.18 -38.96 -35.55
N ARG A 900 -12.03 -39.91 -36.49
CA ARG A 900 -11.39 -41.20 -36.24
C ARG A 900 -9.95 -41.10 -35.80
N PHE A 901 -9.60 -41.81 -34.73
CA PHE A 901 -8.25 -42.03 -34.27
C PHE A 901 -7.99 -43.51 -34.03
N ARG A 902 -6.87 -44.02 -34.57
CA ARG A 902 -6.29 -45.35 -34.26
C ARG A 902 -4.89 -45.19 -33.75
N SER A 903 -4.55 -45.87 -32.67
CA SER A 903 -3.21 -45.86 -32.09
C SER A 903 -2.24 -46.81 -32.81
N ASP A 904 -2.58 -47.18 -34.02
CA ASP A 904 -1.75 -48.07 -34.87
C ASP A 904 -0.78 -47.23 -35.70
N ILE A 905 0.52 -47.61 -35.70
CA ILE A 905 1.55 -46.95 -36.48
C ILE A 905 1.37 -47.06 -38.00
N TYR A 906 0.54 -48.00 -38.45
CA TYR A 906 0.22 -48.21 -39.86
C TYR A 906 -1.08 -47.49 -40.31
N ALA A 907 -1.93 -47.16 -39.38
CA ALA A 907 -3.20 -46.46 -39.64
C ALA A 907 -3.03 -44.94 -39.51
N ASN A 908 -2.93 -44.23 -40.59
CA ASN A 908 -2.90 -42.74 -40.57
C ASN A 908 -4.35 -42.24 -40.32
N THR A 909 -4.58 -41.78 -39.19
CA THR A 909 -5.88 -41.24 -38.77
C THR A 909 -5.72 -39.84 -38.11
N GLY A 910 -6.53 -38.90 -38.52
CA GLY A 910 -6.46 -37.54 -38.09
C GLY A 910 -7.24 -36.61 -38.98
N ASN A 911 -7.05 -35.33 -38.80
CA ASN A 911 -7.55 -34.27 -39.63
C ASN A 911 -6.36 -33.72 -40.46
N TYR A 912 -6.41 -33.93 -41.77
CA TYR A 912 -5.32 -33.66 -42.70
C TYR A 912 -5.63 -32.55 -43.69
N ILE A 913 -4.61 -31.85 -44.15
CA ILE A 913 -4.67 -30.89 -45.23
C ILE A 913 -3.71 -31.38 -46.34
N TYR A 914 -4.26 -31.79 -47.48
CA TYR A 914 -3.52 -32.13 -48.68
C TYR A 914 -3.26 -30.87 -49.48
N ILE A 915 -2.11 -30.85 -50.14
CA ILE A 915 -1.67 -29.77 -51.01
C ILE A 915 -1.19 -30.41 -52.33
N LYS A 916 -1.76 -29.91 -53.47
CA LYS A 916 -1.39 -30.39 -54.81
C LYS A 916 -0.93 -29.24 -55.69
N ASP A 917 0.26 -29.33 -56.22
CA ASP A 917 0.73 -28.45 -57.29
C ASP A 917 0.04 -28.86 -58.63
N MET A 918 -0.87 -28.01 -59.11
CA MET A 918 -1.67 -28.31 -60.28
C MET A 918 -0.82 -28.37 -61.55
N LYS A 919 0.27 -27.65 -61.64
CA LYS A 919 1.19 -27.69 -62.80
C LYS A 919 2.06 -28.93 -62.84
N LYS A 920 2.59 -29.35 -61.68
CA LYS A 920 3.52 -30.47 -61.57
C LYS A 920 2.87 -31.79 -61.18
N GLY A 921 1.60 -31.79 -60.81
CA GLY A 921 0.85 -32.96 -60.33
C GLY A 921 1.40 -33.57 -59.03
N LYS A 922 2.25 -32.85 -58.30
CA LYS A 922 2.84 -33.33 -57.04
C LYS A 922 1.87 -33.06 -55.88
N VAL A 923 1.68 -34.12 -55.08
CA VAL A 923 0.84 -34.03 -53.86
C VAL A 923 1.68 -34.24 -52.63
N TRP A 924 1.43 -33.44 -51.60
CA TRP A 924 1.98 -33.60 -50.25
C TRP A 924 0.92 -33.19 -49.19
N SER A 925 1.23 -33.30 -47.94
CA SER A 925 0.39 -32.87 -46.81
C SER A 925 1.05 -31.75 -46.01
N ALA A 926 0.22 -30.91 -45.36
CA ALA A 926 0.72 -29.81 -44.55
C ALA A 926 1.64 -30.27 -43.39
N ALA A 927 1.43 -31.50 -42.89
CA ALA A 927 2.33 -32.20 -41.99
C ALA A 927 3.05 -33.38 -42.76
N TYR A 928 3.72 -34.26 -42.05
CA TYR A 928 4.35 -35.42 -42.68
C TYR A 928 3.33 -36.46 -43.14
N HIS A 929 2.40 -36.83 -42.27
CA HIS A 929 1.27 -37.70 -42.57
C HIS A 929 0.12 -36.93 -43.27
N PRO A 930 -0.72 -37.59 -44.04
CA PRO A 930 -0.71 -39.05 -44.38
C PRO A 930 0.14 -39.40 -45.61
N THR A 931 0.63 -38.40 -46.38
CA THR A 931 1.35 -38.68 -47.62
C THR A 931 2.73 -39.26 -47.44
N LYS A 932 3.33 -39.14 -46.26
CA LYS A 932 4.69 -39.63 -45.92
C LYS A 932 5.78 -39.12 -46.85
N LYS A 933 5.50 -38.03 -47.58
CA LYS A 933 6.48 -37.47 -48.49
C LYS A 933 7.51 -36.66 -47.70
N SER A 934 8.78 -36.95 -47.91
CA SER A 934 9.89 -36.24 -47.28
C SER A 934 9.93 -34.81 -47.77
N PRO A 935 9.87 -33.84 -46.88
CA PRO A 935 10.02 -32.43 -47.19
C PRO A 935 11.49 -32.03 -47.38
N ASP A 936 11.77 -30.89 -48.00
CA ASP A 936 13.12 -30.32 -48.11
C ASP A 936 13.55 -29.71 -46.77
N ASP A 937 12.57 -29.12 -46.00
CA ASP A 937 12.75 -28.63 -44.63
C ASP A 937 11.51 -28.92 -43.83
N TYR A 938 11.68 -29.26 -42.54
CA TYR A 938 10.57 -29.60 -41.65
C TYR A 938 10.88 -29.24 -40.22
N GLN A 939 10.00 -28.42 -39.64
CA GLN A 939 10.04 -28.07 -38.24
C GLN A 939 8.64 -28.05 -37.65
N VAL A 940 8.48 -28.73 -36.52
CA VAL A 940 7.26 -28.63 -35.71
C VAL A 940 7.61 -27.93 -34.40
N VAL A 941 6.76 -26.98 -34.03
CA VAL A 941 6.90 -26.26 -32.78
C VAL A 941 5.65 -26.49 -31.94
N PHE A 942 5.81 -27.13 -30.81
CA PHE A 942 4.75 -27.39 -29.86
C PHE A 942 4.84 -26.39 -28.73
N SER A 943 3.82 -25.57 -28.60
CA SER A 943 3.59 -24.59 -27.55
C SER A 943 2.43 -25.02 -26.65
N PRO A 944 2.28 -24.47 -25.44
CA PRO A 944 1.16 -24.80 -24.54
C PRO A 944 -0.23 -24.51 -25.14
N HIS A 945 -0.34 -23.59 -26.11
CA HIS A 945 -1.60 -23.10 -26.68
C HIS A 945 -1.77 -23.41 -28.16
N GLN A 946 -0.73 -23.91 -28.83
CA GLN A 946 -0.79 -24.23 -30.27
C GLN A 946 0.27 -25.25 -30.70
N ALA A 947 0.05 -25.82 -31.89
CA ALA A 947 1.00 -26.61 -32.63
C ALA A 947 1.27 -25.97 -33.99
N GLU A 948 2.53 -25.78 -34.34
CA GLU A 948 2.94 -25.22 -35.63
C GLU A 948 3.71 -26.25 -36.46
N PHE A 949 3.35 -26.35 -37.74
CA PHE A 949 4.04 -27.21 -38.71
C PHE A 949 4.59 -26.33 -39.82
N LYS A 950 5.89 -26.23 -39.92
CA LYS A 950 6.61 -25.50 -40.97
C LYS A 950 7.26 -26.51 -41.91
N ARG A 951 6.85 -26.44 -43.15
CA ARG A 951 7.30 -27.42 -44.17
C ARG A 951 7.64 -26.71 -45.45
N ARG A 952 8.69 -27.18 -46.13
CA ARG A 952 9.09 -26.72 -47.46
C ARG A 952 9.13 -27.87 -48.42
N ASP A 953 8.53 -27.69 -49.60
CA ASP A 953 8.55 -28.61 -50.73
C ASP A 953 8.88 -27.83 -52.02
N GLY A 954 10.15 -27.81 -52.41
CA GLY A 954 10.67 -27.01 -53.50
C GLY A 954 10.53 -25.51 -53.24
N ASP A 955 9.81 -24.85 -54.14
CA ASP A 955 9.58 -23.37 -54.02
C ASP A 955 8.45 -23.00 -53.06
N ILE A 956 7.70 -23.96 -52.56
CA ILE A 956 6.55 -23.70 -51.72
C ILE A 956 6.87 -24.03 -50.26
N SER A 957 6.69 -23.05 -49.41
CA SER A 957 6.60 -23.29 -47.96
C SER A 957 5.18 -23.26 -47.49
N SER A 958 4.82 -24.18 -46.61
CA SER A 958 3.53 -24.18 -45.88
C SER A 958 3.79 -24.06 -44.41
N HIS A 959 3.06 -23.16 -43.76
CA HIS A 959 3.06 -22.97 -42.30
C HIS A 959 1.64 -23.16 -41.76
N MET A 960 1.41 -24.34 -41.16
CA MET A 960 0.12 -24.66 -40.54
C MET A 960 0.20 -24.41 -39.03
N ILE A 961 -0.75 -23.66 -38.52
CA ILE A 961 -0.93 -23.39 -37.08
C ILE A 961 -2.23 -24.00 -36.64
N VAL A 962 -2.18 -24.84 -35.61
CA VAL A 962 -3.35 -25.51 -35.03
C VAL A 962 -3.50 -25.05 -33.58
N SER A 963 -4.66 -24.50 -33.24
CA SER A 963 -4.96 -23.97 -31.92
C SER A 963 -6.41 -24.26 -31.50
N LEU A 964 -6.68 -24.18 -30.21
CA LEU A 964 -8.02 -24.24 -29.64
C LEU A 964 -8.45 -22.85 -29.17
N ASN A 965 -9.74 -22.57 -29.31
CA ASN A 965 -10.32 -21.42 -28.63
C ASN A 965 -10.41 -21.68 -27.12
N ALA A 966 -10.03 -20.71 -26.32
CA ALA A 966 -10.00 -20.85 -24.86
C ALA A 966 -11.42 -20.89 -24.25
N ASP A 967 -12.38 -20.19 -24.87
CA ASP A 967 -13.73 -19.97 -24.33
C ASP A 967 -14.81 -20.77 -25.06
N GLN A 968 -14.52 -21.28 -26.26
CA GLN A 968 -15.48 -21.98 -27.10
C GLN A 968 -14.92 -23.31 -27.63
N ASN A 969 -15.78 -24.26 -27.90
CA ASN A 969 -15.43 -25.65 -28.24
C ASN A 969 -15.20 -25.84 -29.72
N TYR A 970 -14.16 -25.23 -30.29
CA TYR A 970 -13.69 -25.43 -31.65
C TYR A 970 -12.19 -25.31 -31.78
N GLU A 971 -11.62 -25.97 -32.79
CA GLU A 971 -10.26 -25.84 -33.22
C GLU A 971 -10.12 -24.98 -34.48
N ILE A 972 -9.00 -24.29 -34.58
CA ILE A 972 -8.65 -23.49 -35.77
C ILE A 972 -7.39 -24.08 -36.36
N ARG A 973 -7.43 -24.33 -37.69
CA ARG A 973 -6.27 -24.70 -38.48
C ARG A 973 -6.03 -23.62 -39.51
N LYS A 974 -5.06 -22.76 -39.26
CA LYS A 974 -4.63 -21.71 -40.18
C LYS A 974 -3.43 -22.21 -40.98
N ILE A 975 -3.51 -22.15 -42.32
CA ILE A 975 -2.38 -22.46 -43.18
C ILE A 975 -1.96 -21.25 -44.01
N ILE A 976 -0.66 -21.01 -44.05
CA ILE A 976 -0.03 -19.92 -44.81
C ILE A 976 0.90 -20.53 -45.84
N PHE A 977 0.72 -20.15 -47.07
CA PHE A 977 1.60 -20.57 -48.20
C PHE A 977 2.51 -19.43 -48.62
N THR A 978 3.79 -19.73 -48.81
CA THR A 978 4.77 -18.79 -49.35
C THR A 978 5.42 -19.39 -50.58
N ASN A 979 5.35 -18.69 -51.71
CA ASN A 979 6.08 -19.05 -52.93
C ASN A 979 7.43 -18.34 -52.94
N HIS A 980 8.51 -19.09 -52.86
CA HIS A 980 9.88 -18.58 -52.94
C HIS A 980 10.48 -18.57 -54.38
N GLY A 981 9.71 -19.09 -55.34
CA GLY A 981 10.11 -19.11 -56.77
C GLY A 981 9.61 -17.87 -57.51
N ASN A 982 10.16 -17.67 -58.70
CA ASN A 982 9.78 -16.56 -59.58
C ASN A 982 8.56 -16.86 -60.47
N GLU A 983 8.06 -18.10 -60.45
CA GLU A 983 6.90 -18.53 -61.26
C GLU A 983 5.66 -18.59 -60.41
N GLU A 984 4.52 -18.20 -61.00
CA GLU A 984 3.19 -18.36 -60.40
C GLU A 984 2.88 -19.84 -60.18
N LYS A 985 2.37 -20.17 -59.00
CA LYS A 985 1.98 -21.52 -58.59
C LYS A 985 0.47 -21.59 -58.40
N HIS A 986 -0.15 -22.65 -58.95
CA HIS A 986 -1.54 -22.98 -58.72
C HIS A 986 -1.64 -24.18 -57.80
N LEU A 987 -2.14 -23.98 -56.60
CA LEU A 987 -2.26 -25.01 -55.58
C LEU A 987 -3.74 -25.34 -55.35
N GLU A 988 -4.05 -26.63 -55.32
CA GLU A 988 -5.29 -27.17 -54.80
C GLU A 988 -5.07 -27.61 -53.37
N VAL A 989 -5.93 -27.14 -52.44
CA VAL A 989 -5.82 -27.45 -51.02
C VAL A 989 -7.09 -28.15 -50.56
N THR A 990 -6.97 -29.35 -50.03
CA THR A 990 -8.10 -30.22 -49.64
C THR A 990 -7.95 -30.62 -48.18
N SER A 991 -8.93 -30.30 -47.35
CA SER A 991 -9.05 -30.82 -45.99
C SER A 991 -9.74 -32.20 -46.00
N TYR A 992 -9.28 -33.10 -45.13
CA TYR A 992 -9.84 -34.42 -45.02
C TYR A 992 -9.84 -34.88 -43.55
N LEU A 993 -10.98 -35.44 -43.16
CA LEU A 993 -11.17 -36.11 -41.86
C LEU A 993 -12.26 -37.19 -41.98
N GLU A 994 -12.25 -38.17 -41.11
CA GLU A 994 -13.32 -39.17 -40.98
C GLU A 994 -14.13 -38.85 -39.73
N VAL A 995 -15.35 -38.36 -39.92
CA VAL A 995 -16.24 -37.99 -38.80
C VAL A 995 -16.66 -39.23 -38.00
N VAL A 996 -16.70 -39.11 -36.69
CA VAL A 996 -17.11 -40.16 -35.76
C VAL A 996 -18.33 -39.72 -34.93
N ASP A 997 -18.24 -38.62 -34.21
CA ASP A 997 -19.26 -38.08 -33.31
C ASP A 997 -19.84 -39.11 -32.32
N ASP A 998 -18.97 -39.94 -31.74
CA ASP A 998 -19.33 -40.97 -30.76
C ASP A 998 -18.17 -41.22 -29.78
N THR A 999 -18.41 -42.02 -28.74
CA THR A 999 -17.34 -42.40 -27.83
C THR A 999 -16.32 -43.27 -28.54
N HIS A 1000 -15.05 -43.15 -28.13
CA HIS A 1000 -13.96 -43.97 -28.72
C HIS A 1000 -14.23 -45.45 -28.62
N LEU A 1001 -14.83 -45.94 -27.54
CA LEU A 1001 -15.14 -47.34 -27.36
C LEU A 1001 -16.23 -47.83 -28.34
N ALA A 1002 -17.25 -47.04 -28.59
CA ALA A 1002 -18.33 -47.35 -29.54
C ALA A 1002 -17.76 -47.42 -30.98
N GLU A 1003 -16.92 -46.47 -31.34
CA GLU A 1003 -16.27 -46.42 -32.66
C GLU A 1003 -15.34 -47.63 -32.88
N ILE A 1004 -14.57 -48.05 -31.90
CA ILE A 1004 -13.70 -49.22 -31.99
C ILE A 1004 -14.52 -50.50 -32.09
N SER A 1005 -15.59 -50.64 -31.30
CA SER A 1005 -16.39 -51.84 -31.23
C SER A 1005 -17.16 -52.14 -32.50
N HIS A 1006 -17.79 -51.09 -33.12
CA HIS A 1006 -18.62 -51.23 -34.30
C HIS A 1006 -18.51 -50.03 -35.26
N PRO A 1007 -17.37 -49.87 -35.95
CA PRO A 1007 -17.13 -48.68 -36.79
C PRO A 1007 -18.14 -48.56 -37.96
N ALA A 1008 -18.65 -49.65 -38.49
CA ALA A 1008 -19.61 -49.61 -39.55
C ALA A 1008 -21.00 -49.20 -39.06
N PHE A 1009 -21.37 -49.55 -37.85
CA PHE A 1009 -22.65 -49.19 -37.22
C PHE A 1009 -22.67 -47.71 -36.93
N ASN A 1010 -21.60 -47.15 -36.38
CA ASN A 1010 -21.48 -45.71 -36.14
C ASN A 1010 -21.76 -44.87 -37.41
N LYS A 1011 -21.22 -45.32 -38.56
CA LYS A 1011 -21.38 -44.61 -39.84
C LYS A 1011 -22.83 -44.56 -40.37
N LEU A 1012 -23.73 -45.43 -39.91
CA LEU A 1012 -25.14 -45.43 -40.33
C LEU A 1012 -25.91 -44.21 -39.83
N PHE A 1013 -25.44 -43.53 -38.83
CA PHE A 1013 -26.10 -42.40 -38.19
C PHE A 1013 -25.45 -41.04 -38.54
N LEU A 1014 -24.43 -41.02 -39.37
CA LEU A 1014 -23.79 -39.85 -39.87
C LEU A 1014 -24.39 -39.40 -41.20
N GLU A 1015 -25.04 -38.27 -41.21
CA GLU A 1015 -25.57 -37.66 -42.43
C GLU A 1015 -24.70 -36.46 -42.82
N SER A 1016 -24.45 -36.24 -44.09
CA SER A 1016 -23.73 -35.09 -44.62
C SER A 1016 -24.64 -34.29 -45.56
N GLU A 1017 -24.66 -32.99 -45.34
CA GLU A 1017 -25.45 -32.08 -46.17
C GLU A 1017 -24.50 -31.03 -46.76
N TYR A 1018 -24.69 -30.69 -48.02
CA TYR A 1018 -24.00 -29.60 -48.69
C TYR A 1018 -24.87 -28.36 -48.63
N LEU A 1019 -24.38 -27.34 -47.94
CA LEU A 1019 -25.06 -26.05 -47.74
C LEU A 1019 -24.55 -25.01 -48.75
#